data_8ac14fb543613dafce61edc828066576
#
_entry.id   8ac14fb543613dafce61edc828066576
#
_cell.length_a   1.000
_cell.length_b   1.000
_cell.length_c   1.000
_cell.angle_alpha   90.00
_cell.angle_beta   90.00
_cell.angle_gamma   90.00
#
_symmetry.space_group_name_H-M   'P 1'
#
loop_
_entity.id
_entity.type
_entity.pdbx_description
1 polymer ?
#
loop_
_entity_poly.entity_id
_entity_poly.type
_entity_poly.pdbx_seq_one_letter_code
_entity_poly.pdbx_strand_id
1 'polypeptide(L)'
;MFDLAAATRRSSLGLAIVVGLSLSAAASADQPQSAAPPATAPVDSSELVGTVREQGTRDPLPGIKVTLRRSPDDPSPLLTETDDEGHFRFAELTPGPVLLELRSSRIRTTKGQETLPKGRLEVVYFAPPKGNPFEVVVKAAPLRREVVSTTLSVAELKKIPGGQNDPIKAIQNLPGVARAPFGAGQIVVWGSAPGDTRVYADGVQIPRVYHFGGIRSTISAEFVTDVTFRPGAYSADYGRGLGGVIEVTTRRPKGDRWHGSATLDLIDGNVTVEGPITKRLHLALGGRVSWISAFLPLFNTGDTQLSPFYWDYQASLHYQASDKDDLDLFVFGATSNITAKVDDPDPNSRIHIDSKSYFGRARLRWTRRISKDSVFWVMPSLGGDTFKVLTGESGLGGQPVNLNVMQLGYNLRSELRQKWGPQFDYALGLDFEGVRARVETIMPLAQGAPDSGNIPVGGADMIKDAGRSENGFFGDGFFASSSGPALRELLIYHLVQTSPYLITRFHLADDRIEISPQLRMSLDYLRMPSHDEDSEATAKTTISRSMTFFEPRLSLRGVLIRDRWSLKLGVGLFHQSPQGAELSPRFGNPYLSWQSGTHYVLGTDIDLASGLHVELQGFYKDLRLLVVEDREKLYSNDGLGRVYGGELLVRQPLWRGLWGFLAYTVSRSERRDHPDQPWRLFRFDQTHILTAVLTYVLPWGLVAGVRFRYVTGNPTTPVVGAVRSAWDQNYEGISGATHSVRLPDFHQLDLRIDKTFLLKRFRIGLYLEIQNLYNRKNAESLIYGGRQLYQEGRVVGLPIFPNLGLRFDY
;
A
#
# COMPACT_ATOMS: atom_id res chain seq x y z
N MET A 1 26.18 -7.66 -33.97
CA MET A 1 26.59 -6.46 -34.69
C MET A 1 25.97 -5.28 -33.97
N PHE A 2 26.71 -4.59 -33.36
CA PHE A 2 26.96 -3.27 -32.85
C PHE A 2 27.49 -3.30 -31.43
N ASP A 3 28.80 -3.16 -31.39
CA ASP A 3 29.61 -2.83 -30.22
C ASP A 3 29.23 -1.46 -29.66
N LEU A 4 29.17 -1.39 -28.37
CA LEU A 4 29.45 -0.17 -27.62
C LEU A 4 30.06 -0.54 -26.27
N ALA A 5 31.38 -0.67 -26.29
CA ALA A 5 32.22 -0.65 -25.10
C ALA A 5 32.83 0.77 -24.94
N ALA A 6 33.11 1.09 -23.70
CA ALA A 6 33.93 2.20 -23.20
C ALA A 6 33.28 3.57 -23.05
N ALA A 7 33.01 3.93 -21.77
CA ALA A 7 33.68 5.08 -21.13
C ALA A 7 33.26 5.18 -19.64
N THR A 8 34.07 4.60 -18.77
CA THR A 8 34.16 5.00 -17.36
C THR A 8 35.01 6.27 -17.27
N ARG A 9 34.45 7.36 -16.78
CA ARG A 9 35.19 8.34 -15.97
C ARG A 9 34.28 9.18 -15.08
N ARG A 10 34.72 9.25 -13.83
CA ARG A 10 34.24 9.99 -12.67
C ARG A 10 33.79 11.41 -13.01
N SER A 11 32.67 11.84 -12.48
CA SER A 11 32.51 13.21 -11.94
C SER A 11 31.33 13.23 -10.98
N SER A 12 31.66 13.46 -9.72
CA SER A 12 30.80 13.93 -8.68
C SER A 12 30.29 15.32 -9.05
N LEU A 13 29.01 15.45 -9.35
CA LEU A 13 28.36 16.77 -9.39
C LEU A 13 27.17 16.72 -8.43
N GLY A 14 27.32 17.48 -7.35
CA GLY A 14 26.22 17.84 -6.50
C GLY A 14 25.23 18.70 -7.29
N LEU A 15 23.99 18.23 -7.39
CA LEU A 15 22.89 18.96 -7.99
C LEU A 15 22.14 19.72 -6.90
N ALA A 16 22.58 20.97 -6.66
CA ALA A 16 21.76 21.95 -5.95
C ALA A 16 20.71 22.48 -6.93
N ILE A 17 19.47 22.06 -6.80
CA ILE A 17 18.35 22.63 -7.56
C ILE A 17 17.88 23.89 -6.83
N VAL A 18 18.39 25.03 -7.27
CA VAL A 18 17.79 26.34 -7.01
C VAL A 18 16.76 26.58 -8.11
N VAL A 19 15.49 26.43 -7.79
CA VAL A 19 14.39 26.81 -8.69
C VAL A 19 14.19 28.33 -8.56
N GLY A 20 14.84 29.08 -9.42
CA GLY A 20 14.52 30.47 -9.66
C GLY A 20 13.44 30.54 -10.75
N LEU A 21 12.20 30.78 -10.37
CA LEU A 21 11.11 31.10 -11.30
C LEU A 21 11.12 32.59 -11.58
N SER A 22 11.75 32.98 -12.69
CA SER A 22 11.55 34.27 -13.33
C SER A 22 10.48 34.12 -14.43
N LEU A 23 9.26 34.54 -14.13
CA LEU A 23 8.19 34.71 -15.10
C LEU A 23 8.42 35.99 -15.88
N SER A 24 8.90 35.91 -17.12
CA SER A 24 8.77 36.95 -18.11
C SER A 24 7.50 36.71 -18.92
N ALA A 25 6.52 37.57 -18.72
CA ALA A 25 5.33 37.64 -19.54
C ALA A 25 5.66 38.25 -20.90
N ALA A 26 5.50 37.47 -21.96
CA ALA A 26 5.37 38.02 -23.30
C ALA A 26 3.91 37.89 -23.73
N ALA A 27 3.21 39.01 -23.72
CA ALA A 27 1.88 39.14 -24.29
C ALA A 27 2.01 39.26 -25.81
N SER A 28 1.38 38.34 -26.52
CA SER A 28 1.01 38.55 -27.92
C SER A 28 -0.51 38.50 -28.00
N ALA A 29 -1.05 39.65 -28.31
CA ALA A 29 -2.45 39.83 -28.57
C ALA A 29 -2.79 39.26 -29.95
N ASP A 30 -3.77 38.33 -29.95
CA ASP A 30 -4.53 38.04 -31.16
C ASP A 30 -6.02 38.23 -30.79
N GLN A 31 -6.62 39.21 -31.38
CA GLN A 31 -8.05 39.54 -31.22
C GLN A 31 -8.86 38.66 -32.14
N PRO A 32 -9.88 37.96 -31.63
CA PRO A 32 -10.97 37.49 -32.48
C PRO A 32 -12.03 38.58 -32.58
N GLN A 33 -12.44 38.82 -33.79
CA GLN A 33 -13.47 39.73 -34.25
C GLN A 33 -14.75 39.66 -33.45
N SER A 34 -15.25 40.83 -33.11
CA SER A 34 -16.53 41.17 -32.58
C SER A 34 -17.71 40.45 -33.27
N ALA A 35 -18.39 39.60 -32.49
CA ALA A 35 -19.78 39.33 -32.73
C ALA A 35 -20.61 40.43 -32.04
N ALA A 36 -21.60 40.98 -32.76
CA ALA A 36 -22.43 42.06 -32.32
C ALA A 36 -23.11 41.80 -30.98
N PRO A 37 -23.23 42.78 -30.08
CA PRO A 37 -23.87 42.59 -28.79
C PRO A 37 -25.37 42.39 -28.96
N PRO A 38 -25.99 41.47 -28.18
CA PRO A 38 -27.43 41.40 -28.04
C PRO A 38 -27.92 42.66 -27.34
N ALA A 39 -29.09 43.11 -27.73
CA ALA A 39 -29.82 44.34 -27.37
C ALA A 39 -29.55 44.83 -25.93
N THR A 40 -29.15 46.09 -25.85
CA THR A 40 -28.93 46.87 -24.65
C THR A 40 -30.07 46.77 -23.68
N ALA A 41 -29.84 46.17 -22.50
CA ALA A 41 -30.66 46.37 -21.32
C ALA A 41 -30.70 47.86 -20.93
N PRO A 42 -31.76 48.37 -20.32
CA PRO A 42 -31.91 49.80 -19.99
C PRO A 42 -30.70 50.25 -19.15
N VAL A 43 -30.23 51.49 -19.46
CA VAL A 43 -28.94 52.09 -19.01
C VAL A 43 -28.81 52.25 -17.47
N ASP A 44 -29.81 51.87 -16.68
CA ASP A 44 -29.86 52.02 -15.22
C ASP A 44 -29.97 50.71 -14.42
N SER A 45 -29.68 49.56 -15.02
CA SER A 45 -29.75 48.27 -14.30
C SER A 45 -28.35 47.79 -13.89
N SER A 46 -28.29 47.10 -12.77
CA SER A 46 -27.10 46.40 -12.25
C SER A 46 -27.25 44.88 -12.38
N GLU A 47 -26.17 44.20 -12.61
CA GLU A 47 -26.09 42.75 -12.59
C GLU A 47 -25.05 42.34 -11.54
N LEU A 48 -25.43 41.39 -10.67
CA LEU A 48 -24.52 40.77 -9.72
C LEU A 48 -24.24 39.34 -10.14
N VAL A 49 -22.98 39.05 -10.41
CA VAL A 49 -22.50 37.69 -10.66
C VAL A 49 -21.52 37.33 -9.55
N GLY A 50 -21.70 36.15 -8.98
CA GLY A 50 -20.82 35.71 -7.90
C GLY A 50 -20.43 34.26 -7.99
N THR A 51 -19.36 33.92 -7.30
CA THR A 51 -18.91 32.54 -7.13
C THR A 51 -18.78 32.22 -5.65
N VAL A 52 -19.31 31.09 -5.21
CA VAL A 52 -19.17 30.60 -3.83
C VAL A 52 -18.20 29.46 -3.80
N ARG A 53 -17.17 29.58 -2.98
CA ARG A 53 -16.11 28.59 -2.79
C ARG A 53 -15.97 28.22 -1.32
N GLU A 54 -15.53 27.00 -1.05
CA GLU A 54 -15.22 26.58 0.31
C GLU A 54 -13.97 27.31 0.85
N GLN A 55 -14.06 27.82 2.07
CA GLN A 55 -12.92 28.42 2.73
C GLN A 55 -11.86 27.37 3.06
N GLY A 56 -10.63 27.56 2.60
CA GLY A 56 -9.50 26.69 2.79
C GLY A 56 -9.20 25.77 1.61
N THR A 57 -10.19 25.05 1.09
CA THR A 57 -10.02 24.17 -0.08
C THR A 57 -10.20 24.92 -1.40
N ARG A 58 -10.98 25.99 -1.40
CA ARG A 58 -11.40 26.77 -2.57
C ARG A 58 -12.25 25.96 -3.58
N ASP A 59 -12.70 24.79 -3.18
CA ASP A 59 -13.58 23.98 -4.04
C ASP A 59 -14.91 24.73 -4.31
N PRO A 60 -15.47 24.63 -5.52
CA PRO A 60 -16.75 25.24 -5.82
C PRO A 60 -17.85 24.61 -4.95
N LEU A 61 -18.78 25.42 -4.52
CA LEU A 61 -19.88 24.99 -3.67
C LEU A 61 -21.21 25.05 -4.44
N PRO A 62 -21.67 23.96 -5.05
CA PRO A 62 -22.97 23.90 -5.71
C PRO A 62 -24.13 23.79 -4.73
N GLY A 63 -25.29 24.26 -5.14
CA GLY A 63 -26.54 24.16 -4.38
C GLY A 63 -26.55 25.03 -3.12
N ILE A 64 -25.81 26.13 -3.11
CA ILE A 64 -25.86 27.12 -2.03
C ILE A 64 -26.99 28.10 -2.31
N LYS A 65 -27.92 28.21 -1.39
CA LYS A 65 -28.98 29.21 -1.45
C LYS A 65 -28.40 30.60 -1.18
N VAL A 66 -28.49 31.48 -2.17
CA VAL A 66 -28.04 32.86 -2.10
C VAL A 66 -29.28 33.75 -2.03
N THR A 67 -29.41 34.48 -0.93
CA THR A 67 -30.52 35.43 -0.71
C THR A 67 -29.97 36.85 -0.80
N LEU A 68 -30.53 37.67 -1.68
CA LEU A 68 -30.21 39.07 -1.81
C LEU A 68 -31.34 39.92 -1.23
N ARG A 69 -31.00 40.88 -0.37
CA ARG A 69 -31.90 41.81 0.31
C ARG A 69 -31.42 43.26 0.14
N ARG A 70 -32.35 44.19 0.07
CA ARG A 70 -32.08 45.63 0.06
C ARG A 70 -31.90 46.22 1.44
N SER A 71 -32.58 45.65 2.42
CA SER A 71 -32.48 46.01 3.84
C SER A 71 -32.60 44.74 4.70
N PRO A 72 -32.24 44.79 5.99
CA PRO A 72 -32.43 43.64 6.88
C PRO A 72 -33.87 43.11 6.92
N ASP A 73 -34.85 43.98 6.81
CA ASP A 73 -36.29 43.72 6.88
C ASP A 73 -36.95 43.70 5.51
N ASP A 74 -36.23 43.47 4.44
CA ASP A 74 -36.75 43.40 3.07
C ASP A 74 -37.84 42.33 2.94
N PRO A 75 -39.09 42.68 2.63
CA PRO A 75 -40.21 41.73 2.57
C PRO A 75 -40.15 40.83 1.33
N SER A 76 -39.33 41.17 0.34
CA SER A 76 -39.31 40.50 -0.96
C SER A 76 -37.85 40.18 -1.40
N PRO A 77 -37.12 39.34 -0.63
CA PRO A 77 -35.76 38.97 -0.99
C PRO A 77 -35.69 38.18 -2.28
N LEU A 78 -34.70 38.47 -3.12
CA LEU A 78 -34.39 37.66 -4.30
C LEU A 78 -33.59 36.43 -3.89
N LEU A 79 -33.91 35.28 -4.50
CA LEU A 79 -33.29 34.00 -4.20
C LEU A 79 -32.73 33.37 -5.48
N THR A 80 -31.56 32.80 -5.38
CA THR A 80 -30.96 31.95 -6.42
C THR A 80 -30.18 30.84 -5.76
N GLU A 81 -29.73 29.84 -6.52
CA GLU A 81 -28.82 28.78 -6.06
C GLU A 81 -27.57 28.75 -6.93
N THR A 82 -26.46 28.31 -6.36
CA THR A 82 -25.22 28.14 -7.10
C THR A 82 -25.27 26.91 -7.99
N ASP A 83 -24.72 27.01 -9.21
CA ASP A 83 -24.52 25.89 -10.14
C ASP A 83 -23.38 24.95 -9.71
N ASP A 84 -23.05 23.94 -10.54
CA ASP A 84 -22.01 22.94 -10.26
C ASP A 84 -20.60 23.55 -10.13
N GLU A 85 -20.35 24.70 -10.75
CA GLU A 85 -19.13 25.48 -10.66
C GLU A 85 -19.14 26.50 -9.50
N GLY A 86 -20.24 26.54 -8.74
CA GLY A 86 -20.45 27.44 -7.62
C GLY A 86 -20.83 28.85 -8.01
N HIS A 87 -21.24 29.10 -9.24
CA HIS A 87 -21.65 30.42 -9.70
C HIS A 87 -23.12 30.71 -9.39
N PHE A 88 -23.43 32.01 -9.14
CA PHE A 88 -24.80 32.53 -9.02
C PHE A 88 -24.91 33.86 -9.73
N ARG A 89 -26.13 34.21 -10.12
CA ARG A 89 -26.44 35.42 -10.87
C ARG A 89 -27.75 36.04 -10.43
N PHE A 90 -27.73 37.36 -10.26
CA PHE A 90 -28.92 38.21 -10.16
C PHE A 90 -28.85 39.28 -11.24
N ALA A 91 -29.84 39.36 -12.08
CA ALA A 91 -29.95 40.33 -13.17
C ALA A 91 -31.02 41.40 -12.84
N GLU A 92 -31.03 42.48 -13.59
CA GLU A 92 -32.00 43.56 -13.54
C GLU A 92 -32.18 44.20 -12.16
N LEU A 93 -31.06 44.35 -11.43
CA LEU A 93 -31.05 44.98 -10.13
C LEU A 93 -30.94 46.49 -10.25
N THR A 94 -31.54 47.28 -9.34
CA THR A 94 -31.26 48.68 -9.19
C THR A 94 -29.89 48.89 -8.49
N PRO A 95 -29.08 49.87 -8.94
CA PRO A 95 -27.84 50.24 -8.25
C PRO A 95 -28.07 50.61 -6.78
N GLY A 96 -27.07 50.32 -5.93
CA GLY A 96 -27.10 50.65 -4.51
C GLY A 96 -26.69 49.49 -3.59
N PRO A 97 -26.74 49.68 -2.24
CA PRO A 97 -26.33 48.70 -1.29
C PRO A 97 -27.27 47.49 -1.28
N VAL A 98 -26.67 46.29 -1.15
CA VAL A 98 -27.35 45.01 -1.03
C VAL A 98 -26.71 44.17 0.04
N LEU A 99 -27.54 43.35 0.71
CA LEU A 99 -27.11 42.35 1.68
C LEU A 99 -27.28 40.99 1.03
N LEU A 100 -26.22 40.20 1.08
CA LEU A 100 -26.18 38.82 0.61
C LEU A 100 -26.11 37.87 1.78
N GLU A 101 -26.91 36.84 1.76
CA GLU A 101 -26.88 35.75 2.72
C GLU A 101 -26.78 34.42 2.01
N LEU A 102 -25.70 33.65 2.31
CA LEU A 102 -25.46 32.32 1.75
C LEU A 102 -25.79 31.28 2.80
N ARG A 103 -26.69 30.35 2.49
CA ARG A 103 -27.13 29.28 3.38
C ARG A 103 -27.08 27.92 2.70
N SER A 104 -26.61 26.92 3.44
CA SER A 104 -26.70 25.50 3.12
C SER A 104 -26.50 24.66 4.37
N SER A 105 -26.87 23.37 4.29
CA SER A 105 -26.50 22.41 5.34
C SER A 105 -24.99 22.17 5.44
N ARG A 106 -24.23 22.48 4.38
CA ARG A 106 -22.77 22.24 4.25
C ARG A 106 -21.90 23.39 4.72
N ILE A 107 -22.41 24.62 4.80
CA ILE A 107 -21.64 25.82 5.16
C ILE A 107 -22.23 26.52 6.38
N ARG A 108 -21.39 27.27 7.10
CA ARG A 108 -21.88 28.25 8.06
C ARG A 108 -22.52 29.42 7.30
N THR A 109 -23.66 29.88 7.79
CA THR A 109 -24.32 31.05 7.18
C THR A 109 -23.31 32.18 7.01
N THR A 110 -23.07 32.58 5.76
CA THR A 110 -22.13 33.64 5.40
C THR A 110 -22.92 34.84 4.94
N LYS A 111 -22.61 36.02 5.48
CA LYS A 111 -23.24 37.29 5.11
C LYS A 111 -22.22 38.18 4.43
N GLY A 112 -22.64 38.85 3.38
CA GLY A 112 -21.88 39.85 2.65
C GLY A 112 -22.69 41.12 2.45
N GLN A 113 -22.03 42.27 2.38
CA GLN A 113 -22.63 43.53 2.02
C GLN A 113 -21.86 44.08 0.82
N GLU A 114 -22.59 44.39 -0.25
CA GLU A 114 -22.04 44.87 -1.51
C GLU A 114 -22.77 46.16 -1.92
N THR A 115 -22.09 46.95 -2.72
CA THR A 115 -22.71 48.13 -3.36
C THR A 115 -22.69 47.89 -4.86
N LEU A 116 -23.88 47.74 -5.43
CA LEU A 116 -24.04 47.50 -6.86
C LEU A 116 -23.78 48.78 -7.64
N PRO A 117 -22.78 48.80 -8.54
CA PRO A 117 -22.54 49.89 -9.47
C PRO A 117 -23.59 49.82 -10.60
N LYS A 118 -23.72 50.88 -11.40
CA LYS A 118 -24.38 50.73 -12.71
C LYS A 118 -23.57 49.76 -13.57
N GLY A 119 -24.21 48.71 -14.10
CA GLY A 119 -23.54 47.63 -14.85
C GLY A 119 -23.31 46.36 -14.02
N ARG A 120 -22.23 45.63 -14.30
CA ARG A 120 -21.95 44.32 -13.73
C ARG A 120 -20.99 44.40 -12.55
N LEU A 121 -21.31 43.77 -11.44
CA LEU A 121 -20.45 43.50 -10.30
C LEU A 121 -20.13 42.00 -10.21
N GLU A 122 -18.86 41.67 -10.09
CA GLU A 122 -18.41 40.27 -9.89
C GLU A 122 -17.80 40.10 -8.49
N VAL A 123 -18.26 39.10 -7.73
CA VAL A 123 -17.85 38.86 -6.34
C VAL A 123 -17.48 37.39 -6.12
N VAL A 124 -16.56 37.15 -5.20
CA VAL A 124 -16.18 35.79 -4.77
C VAL A 124 -16.34 35.66 -3.26
N TYR A 125 -17.18 34.74 -2.84
CA TYR A 125 -17.39 34.42 -1.44
C TYR A 125 -16.68 33.14 -1.04
N PHE A 126 -15.93 33.17 0.06
CA PHE A 126 -15.36 32.01 0.70
C PHE A 126 -16.21 31.66 1.92
N ALA A 127 -17.01 30.59 1.81
CA ALA A 127 -17.90 30.13 2.87
C ALA A 127 -17.21 29.09 3.77
N PRO A 128 -17.16 29.32 5.10
CA PRO A 128 -16.61 28.33 6.02
C PRO A 128 -17.50 27.09 6.04
N PRO A 129 -16.93 25.89 5.98
CA PRO A 129 -17.72 24.65 6.08
C PRO A 129 -18.45 24.60 7.43
N LYS A 130 -19.73 24.15 7.37
CA LYS A 130 -20.58 23.94 8.54
C LYS A 130 -20.45 22.52 9.02
N GLY A 131 -19.45 22.07 9.32
CA GLY A 131 -19.19 20.72 9.78
C GLY A 131 -17.77 20.64 10.24
N ASN A 132 -17.51 19.56 10.88
CA ASN A 132 -16.20 19.16 11.19
C ASN A 132 -15.45 18.91 9.89
N PRO A 133 -14.17 19.27 9.75
CA PRO A 133 -13.32 18.83 8.64
C PRO A 133 -13.24 17.29 8.50
N PHE A 134 -13.90 16.56 9.39
CA PHE A 134 -14.09 15.11 9.37
C PHE A 134 -15.43 14.64 8.77
N GLU A 135 -16.39 15.50 8.48
CA GLU A 135 -17.52 15.15 7.66
C GLU A 135 -17.04 14.94 6.23
N VAL A 136 -16.59 13.75 5.97
CA VAL A 136 -16.51 13.24 4.60
C VAL A 136 -17.94 13.17 4.12
N VAL A 137 -18.29 13.96 3.10
CA VAL A 137 -19.46 13.68 2.30
C VAL A 137 -19.21 12.29 1.70
N VAL A 138 -19.81 11.30 2.28
CA VAL A 138 -19.85 9.95 1.70
C VAL A 138 -20.70 10.10 0.43
N LYS A 139 -20.04 10.41 -0.66
CA LYS A 139 -20.63 10.14 -1.97
C LYS A 139 -20.94 8.66 -1.96
N ALA A 140 -22.13 8.30 -2.44
CA ALA A 140 -22.73 6.99 -2.44
C ALA A 140 -21.69 5.86 -2.34
N ALA A 141 -21.84 5.01 -1.34
CA ALA A 141 -20.91 3.92 -1.09
C ALA A 141 -20.55 3.26 -2.43
N PRO A 142 -19.27 3.09 -2.76
CA PRO A 142 -18.90 2.37 -3.97
C PRO A 142 -19.68 1.07 -3.96
N LEU A 143 -20.29 0.72 -5.08
CA LEU A 143 -20.99 -0.55 -5.25
C LEU A 143 -20.08 -1.63 -4.65
N ARG A 144 -20.49 -2.26 -3.55
CA ARG A 144 -19.71 -3.30 -2.87
C ARG A 144 -19.51 -4.42 -3.89
N ARG A 145 -18.35 -4.45 -4.51
CA ARG A 145 -18.05 -5.31 -5.66
C ARG A 145 -17.71 -6.73 -5.26
N GLU A 146 -17.38 -6.95 -4.00
CA GLU A 146 -16.94 -8.25 -3.50
C GLU A 146 -17.55 -8.55 -2.15
N VAL A 147 -17.88 -9.83 -1.97
CA VAL A 147 -18.58 -10.32 -0.78
C VAL A 147 -17.68 -10.24 0.46
N VAL A 148 -16.37 -10.48 0.29
CA VAL A 148 -15.38 -10.45 1.38
C VAL A 148 -14.36 -9.36 1.11
N SER A 149 -14.71 -8.13 1.43
CA SER A 149 -13.78 -7.00 1.28
C SER A 149 -14.13 -5.87 2.24
N THR A 150 -13.11 -5.19 2.75
CA THR A 150 -13.24 -3.96 3.54
C THR A 150 -12.59 -2.82 2.77
N THR A 151 -13.37 -1.79 2.43
CA THR A 151 -12.85 -0.59 1.77
C THR A 151 -12.87 0.57 2.74
N LEU A 152 -11.74 1.26 2.86
CA LEU A 152 -11.56 2.45 3.70
C LEU A 152 -11.15 3.63 2.84
N SER A 153 -11.79 4.77 3.06
CA SER A 153 -11.44 6.02 2.39
C SER A 153 -10.13 6.59 2.95
N VAL A 154 -9.35 7.25 2.09
CA VAL A 154 -8.11 7.92 2.52
C VAL A 154 -8.37 8.95 3.61
N ALA A 155 -9.51 9.62 3.60
CA ALA A 155 -9.89 10.60 4.61
C ALA A 155 -10.01 9.99 6.02
N GLU A 156 -10.47 8.73 6.12
CA GLU A 156 -10.51 7.99 7.38
C GLU A 156 -9.12 7.49 7.77
N LEU A 157 -8.40 6.90 6.81
CA LEU A 157 -7.10 6.28 7.03
C LEU A 157 -6.02 7.27 7.49
N LYS A 158 -6.00 8.50 6.93
CA LYS A 158 -5.05 9.56 7.33
C LYS A 158 -5.15 9.99 8.79
N LYS A 159 -6.28 9.72 9.45
CA LYS A 159 -6.57 10.19 10.81
C LYS A 159 -6.31 9.14 11.88
N ILE A 160 -5.95 7.92 11.49
CA ILE A 160 -5.62 6.87 12.45
C ILE A 160 -4.29 7.21 13.12
N PRO A 161 -4.26 7.35 14.46
CA PRO A 161 -3.01 7.53 15.19
C PRO A 161 -2.03 6.40 14.93
N GLY A 162 -0.72 6.69 14.89
CA GLY A 162 0.30 5.72 14.50
C GLY A 162 0.38 5.42 13.00
N GLY A 163 -0.53 6.00 12.21
CA GLY A 163 -0.53 5.91 10.75
C GLY A 163 0.37 6.91 10.04
N GLN A 164 0.76 7.98 10.72
CA GLN A 164 1.64 9.04 10.18
C GLN A 164 1.12 9.68 8.89
N ASN A 165 -0.18 9.89 8.76
CA ASN A 165 -0.87 10.35 7.53
C ASN A 165 -0.74 9.40 6.33
N ASP A 166 -0.34 8.15 6.52
CA ASP A 166 -0.15 7.16 5.47
C ASP A 166 -1.33 6.19 5.42
N PRO A 167 -2.21 6.27 4.41
CA PRO A 167 -3.39 5.42 4.32
C PRO A 167 -3.07 3.95 4.09
N ILE A 168 -1.96 3.64 3.42
CA ILE A 168 -1.59 2.25 3.17
C ILE A 168 -1.05 1.62 4.45
N LYS A 169 -0.30 2.38 5.26
CA LYS A 169 0.15 1.95 6.59
C LYS A 169 -1.03 1.69 7.53
N ALA A 170 -2.10 2.43 7.38
CA ALA A 170 -3.29 2.27 8.19
C ALA A 170 -4.00 0.91 7.99
N ILE A 171 -3.75 0.19 6.87
CA ILE A 171 -4.25 -1.18 6.63
C ILE A 171 -3.79 -2.15 7.73
N GLN A 172 -2.61 -1.92 8.31
CA GLN A 172 -2.10 -2.74 9.41
C GLN A 172 -3.00 -2.74 10.65
N ASN A 173 -4.00 -1.86 10.69
CA ASN A 173 -4.96 -1.78 11.79
C ASN A 173 -6.27 -2.54 11.50
N LEU A 174 -6.43 -3.12 10.31
CA LEU A 174 -7.62 -3.90 9.94
C LEU A 174 -7.58 -5.29 10.59
N PRO A 175 -8.76 -5.93 10.76
CA PRO A 175 -8.81 -7.30 11.21
C PRO A 175 -7.99 -8.22 10.30
N GLY A 176 -7.38 -9.25 10.86
CA GLY A 176 -6.61 -10.23 10.10
C GLY A 176 -5.25 -9.79 9.60
N VAL A 177 -4.87 -8.54 9.83
CA VAL A 177 -3.54 -8.04 9.45
C VAL A 177 -2.59 -8.13 10.64
N ALA A 178 -1.72 -9.14 10.58
CA ALA A 178 -0.70 -9.39 11.57
C ALA A 178 0.46 -8.38 11.45
N ARG A 179 1.22 -8.24 12.53
CA ARG A 179 2.40 -7.39 12.60
C ARG A 179 3.64 -8.17 12.17
N ALA A 180 4.39 -7.67 11.20
CA ALA A 180 5.73 -8.19 10.92
C ALA A 180 6.74 -7.68 11.97
N PRO A 181 7.69 -8.52 12.42
CA PRO A 181 8.79 -8.09 13.28
C PRO A 181 9.58 -6.93 12.67
N PHE A 182 10.23 -6.13 13.49
CA PHE A 182 11.02 -4.95 13.11
C PHE A 182 10.27 -3.90 12.30
N GLY A 183 8.95 -3.97 12.22
CA GLY A 183 8.19 -3.11 11.33
C GLY A 183 8.61 -3.26 9.87
N ALA A 184 9.05 -4.45 9.45
CA ALA A 184 9.70 -4.71 8.15
C ALA A 184 8.88 -4.31 6.91
N GLY A 185 7.74 -3.65 7.09
CA GLY A 185 6.89 -3.18 6.00
C GLY A 185 6.19 -4.32 5.26
N GLN A 186 6.23 -5.52 5.80
CA GLN A 186 5.54 -6.67 5.25
C GLN A 186 4.10 -6.72 5.76
N ILE A 187 3.21 -7.18 4.91
CA ILE A 187 1.79 -7.35 5.25
C ILE A 187 1.50 -8.83 5.36
N VAL A 188 1.22 -9.28 6.57
CA VAL A 188 0.85 -10.66 6.88
C VAL A 188 -0.65 -10.72 7.05
N VAL A 189 -1.35 -11.48 6.22
CA VAL A 189 -2.81 -11.61 6.24
C VAL A 189 -3.20 -13.00 6.69
N TRP A 190 -4.00 -13.09 7.77
CA TRP A 190 -4.48 -14.36 8.30
C TRP A 190 -3.36 -15.37 8.55
N GLY A 191 -2.23 -14.92 9.11
CA GLY A 191 -1.10 -15.81 9.39
C GLY A 191 -0.49 -16.49 8.16
N SER A 192 -0.70 -15.97 6.95
CA SER A 192 0.00 -16.39 5.73
C SER A 192 1.43 -15.84 5.73
N ALA A 193 2.31 -16.35 4.87
CA ALA A 193 3.62 -15.73 4.69
C ALA A 193 3.47 -14.32 4.05
N PRO A 194 4.38 -13.38 4.31
CA PRO A 194 4.33 -12.05 3.70
C PRO A 194 4.29 -12.08 2.17
N GLY A 195 5.03 -13.01 1.55
CA GLY A 195 5.04 -13.20 0.10
C GLY A 195 3.72 -13.72 -0.50
N ASP A 196 2.80 -14.21 0.33
CA ASP A 196 1.51 -14.71 -0.11
C ASP A 196 0.50 -13.58 -0.37
N THR A 197 0.71 -12.41 0.23
CA THR A 197 -0.17 -11.25 0.07
C THR A 197 0.28 -10.39 -1.10
N ARG A 198 -0.65 -10.09 -2.01
CA ARG A 198 -0.38 -9.25 -3.17
C ARG A 198 -0.93 -7.85 -2.98
N VAL A 199 -0.13 -6.84 -3.35
CA VAL A 199 -0.53 -5.44 -3.27
C VAL A 199 -0.47 -4.82 -4.65
N TYR A 200 -1.54 -4.14 -5.03
CA TYR A 200 -1.70 -3.52 -6.33
C TYR A 200 -2.02 -2.03 -6.20
N ALA A 201 -1.54 -1.24 -7.15
CA ALA A 201 -2.02 0.12 -7.41
C ALA A 201 -2.77 0.11 -8.74
N ASP A 202 -4.09 0.30 -8.70
CA ASP A 202 -4.99 0.20 -9.86
C ASP A 202 -4.71 -1.04 -10.74
N GLY A 203 -4.46 -2.19 -10.12
CA GLY A 203 -4.21 -3.45 -10.81
C GLY A 203 -2.76 -3.70 -11.25
N VAL A 204 -1.82 -2.78 -10.98
CA VAL A 204 -0.38 -3.01 -11.18
C VAL A 204 0.29 -3.40 -9.87
N GLN A 205 0.99 -4.51 -9.85
CA GLN A 205 1.62 -5.01 -8.64
C GLN A 205 2.72 -4.06 -8.13
N ILE A 206 2.67 -3.76 -6.84
CA ILE A 206 3.70 -3.01 -6.12
C ILE A 206 4.64 -4.03 -5.46
N PRO A 207 5.91 -4.11 -5.85
CA PRO A 207 6.83 -5.11 -5.31
C PRO A 207 7.21 -4.83 -3.85
N ARG A 208 7.12 -3.58 -3.45
CA ARG A 208 7.39 -3.13 -2.10
C ARG A 208 6.41 -2.05 -1.68
N VAL A 209 5.62 -2.36 -0.68
CA VAL A 209 4.53 -1.48 -0.21
C VAL A 209 5.07 -0.33 0.62
N TYR A 210 6.11 -0.58 1.41
CA TYR A 210 6.70 0.38 2.32
C TYR A 210 8.18 0.58 2.05
N HIS A 211 8.67 1.76 2.34
CA HIS A 211 10.08 2.01 2.54
C HIS A 211 10.59 1.23 3.75
N PHE A 212 11.91 1.10 3.85
CA PHE A 212 12.55 0.30 4.89
C PHE A 212 11.93 0.55 6.29
N GLY A 213 11.76 -0.54 7.04
CA GLY A 213 11.20 -0.50 8.39
C GLY A 213 9.71 -0.19 8.48
N GLY A 214 8.98 -0.17 7.37
CA GLY A 214 7.55 0.12 7.39
C GLY A 214 7.22 1.56 7.80
N ILE A 215 8.17 2.48 7.63
CA ILE A 215 8.04 3.88 8.07
C ILE A 215 6.98 4.60 7.25
N ARG A 216 7.03 4.48 5.93
CA ARG A 216 6.10 5.10 4.96
C ARG A 216 5.78 4.14 3.83
N SER A 217 4.60 4.25 3.25
CA SER A 217 4.29 3.58 1.99
C SER A 217 5.03 4.23 0.81
N THR A 218 5.24 3.46 -0.25
CA THR A 218 5.92 3.90 -1.46
C THR A 218 5.04 4.72 -2.41
N ILE A 219 3.76 4.88 -2.09
CA ILE A 219 2.82 5.75 -2.80
C ILE A 219 2.34 6.81 -1.84
N SER A 220 2.43 8.07 -2.26
CA SER A 220 1.96 9.21 -1.46
C SER A 220 0.44 9.18 -1.30
N ALA A 221 -0.01 9.46 -0.10
CA ALA A 221 -1.42 9.57 0.27
C ALA A 221 -2.21 10.59 -0.59
N GLU A 222 -1.52 11.53 -1.21
CA GLU A 222 -2.15 12.56 -2.07
C GLU A 222 -2.62 12.00 -3.41
N PHE A 223 -2.14 10.82 -3.81
CA PHE A 223 -2.55 10.14 -5.03
C PHE A 223 -3.57 9.02 -4.79
N VAL A 224 -3.95 8.75 -3.56
CA VAL A 224 -4.83 7.63 -3.20
C VAL A 224 -6.26 8.12 -2.92
N THR A 225 -7.27 7.41 -3.41
CA THR A 225 -8.68 7.63 -3.11
C THR A 225 -9.15 6.73 -1.97
N ASP A 226 -8.91 5.45 -2.12
CA ASP A 226 -9.30 4.40 -1.19
C ASP A 226 -8.34 3.22 -1.23
N VAL A 227 -8.45 2.39 -0.21
CA VAL A 227 -7.73 1.14 -0.14
C VAL A 227 -8.72 0.03 0.16
N THR A 228 -8.75 -0.97 -0.71
CA THR A 228 -9.60 -2.15 -0.57
C THR A 228 -8.75 -3.34 -0.11
N PHE A 229 -9.13 -3.91 1.01
CA PHE A 229 -8.51 -5.08 1.61
C PHE A 229 -9.39 -6.31 1.42
N ARG A 230 -8.82 -7.38 0.87
CA ARG A 230 -9.45 -8.68 0.63
C ARG A 230 -8.60 -9.76 1.29
N PRO A 231 -8.93 -10.20 2.49
CA PRO A 231 -8.08 -11.13 3.26
C PRO A 231 -8.09 -12.57 2.72
N GLY A 232 -9.13 -12.94 1.95
CA GLY A 232 -9.26 -14.25 1.32
C GLY A 232 -10.52 -14.34 0.48
N ALA A 233 -10.71 -15.46 -0.22
CA ALA A 233 -11.83 -15.73 -1.12
C ALA A 233 -12.13 -14.55 -2.09
N TYR A 234 -11.08 -13.85 -2.52
CA TYR A 234 -11.18 -12.70 -3.42
C TYR A 234 -11.56 -13.12 -4.85
N SER A 235 -12.10 -12.17 -5.62
CA SER A 235 -12.67 -12.48 -6.94
C SER A 235 -11.62 -12.81 -8.01
N ALA A 236 -12.08 -13.39 -9.13
CA ALA A 236 -11.24 -14.02 -10.15
C ALA A 236 -10.39 -13.05 -10.99
N ASP A 237 -10.62 -11.74 -10.89
CA ASP A 237 -9.78 -10.70 -11.50
C ASP A 237 -8.39 -10.58 -10.85
N TYR A 238 -8.19 -11.17 -9.66
CA TYR A 238 -6.91 -11.32 -8.99
C TYR A 238 -6.54 -12.79 -8.76
N GLY A 239 -5.24 -13.09 -8.78
CA GLY A 239 -4.68 -14.41 -8.53
C GLY A 239 -3.26 -14.36 -8.01
N ARG A 240 -2.51 -15.45 -8.15
CA ARG A 240 -1.07 -15.56 -7.87
C ARG A 240 -0.67 -15.34 -6.41
N GLY A 241 -1.62 -15.47 -5.46
CA GLY A 241 -1.34 -15.31 -4.03
C GLY A 241 -2.22 -16.20 -3.16
N LEU A 242 -1.65 -16.79 -2.10
CA LEU A 242 -2.34 -17.63 -1.14
C LEU A 242 -2.79 -16.87 0.12
N GLY A 243 -2.31 -15.63 0.28
CA GLY A 243 -2.67 -14.74 1.39
C GLY A 243 -3.94 -13.94 1.09
N GLY A 244 -3.78 -12.65 0.93
CA GLY A 244 -4.84 -11.72 0.59
C GLY A 244 -4.44 -10.81 -0.57
N VAL A 245 -5.36 -9.93 -0.95
CA VAL A 245 -5.14 -8.88 -1.94
C VAL A 245 -5.43 -7.52 -1.33
N ILE A 246 -4.54 -6.59 -1.52
CA ILE A 246 -4.70 -5.19 -1.17
C ILE A 246 -4.67 -4.38 -2.46
N GLU A 247 -5.70 -3.62 -2.70
CA GLU A 247 -5.77 -2.72 -3.83
C GLU A 247 -5.80 -1.27 -3.38
N VAL A 248 -4.84 -0.50 -3.86
CA VAL A 248 -4.74 0.94 -3.69
C VAL A 248 -5.34 1.57 -4.93
N THR A 249 -6.48 2.24 -4.78
CA THR A 249 -7.10 2.98 -5.88
C THR A 249 -6.50 4.37 -5.94
N THR A 250 -5.93 4.74 -7.09
CA THR A 250 -5.42 6.10 -7.28
C THR A 250 -6.52 7.05 -7.73
N ARG A 251 -6.39 8.31 -7.38
CA ARG A 251 -7.34 9.34 -7.81
C ARG A 251 -6.91 10.00 -9.12
N ARG A 252 -7.86 10.49 -9.87
CA ARG A 252 -7.61 11.37 -11.00
C ARG A 252 -7.16 12.76 -10.51
N PRO A 253 -6.30 13.45 -11.27
CA PRO A 253 -5.94 14.84 -10.99
C PRO A 253 -7.18 15.72 -11.00
N LYS A 254 -7.22 16.73 -10.13
CA LYS A 254 -8.28 17.74 -10.12
C LYS A 254 -8.22 18.61 -11.36
N GLY A 255 -9.38 18.94 -11.92
CA GLY A 255 -9.49 19.65 -13.19
C GLY A 255 -10.09 21.06 -13.07
N ASP A 256 -10.48 21.50 -11.86
CA ASP A 256 -11.12 22.80 -11.64
C ASP A 256 -10.11 23.97 -11.68
N ARG A 257 -8.94 23.78 -11.07
CA ARG A 257 -7.85 24.78 -11.00
C ARG A 257 -6.56 24.10 -10.55
N TRP A 258 -5.47 24.85 -10.47
CA TRP A 258 -4.23 24.39 -9.87
C TRP A 258 -4.33 24.33 -8.34
N HIS A 259 -3.93 23.20 -7.79
CA HIS A 259 -3.83 22.91 -6.38
C HIS A 259 -2.39 22.53 -6.03
N GLY A 260 -2.00 22.82 -4.82
CA GLY A 260 -0.70 22.42 -4.29
C GLY A 260 -0.86 21.93 -2.86
N SER A 261 -0.11 20.90 -2.49
CA SER A 261 0.03 20.50 -1.10
C SER A 261 1.49 20.23 -0.77
N ALA A 262 1.89 20.60 0.45
CA ALA A 262 3.20 20.30 0.99
C ALA A 262 3.03 19.79 2.42
N THR A 263 3.76 18.74 2.77
CA THR A 263 3.81 18.20 4.13
C THR A 263 5.27 18.06 4.54
N LEU A 264 5.59 18.52 5.73
CA LEU A 264 6.90 18.43 6.35
C LEU A 264 6.75 17.84 7.74
N ASP A 265 7.51 16.81 8.06
CA ASP A 265 7.60 16.29 9.42
C ASP A 265 9.03 15.83 9.77
N LEU A 266 9.23 15.19 10.93
CA LEU A 266 10.55 14.71 11.35
C LEU A 266 11.08 13.56 10.48
N ILE A 267 10.25 12.95 9.68
CA ILE A 267 10.60 11.78 8.87
C ILE A 267 10.95 12.18 7.44
N ASP A 268 10.06 12.96 6.80
CA ASP A 268 10.17 13.30 5.39
C ASP A 268 9.46 14.61 5.02
N GLY A 269 9.69 15.04 3.77
CA GLY A 269 8.94 16.10 3.11
C GLY A 269 8.32 15.60 1.82
N ASN A 270 7.07 15.99 1.60
CA ASN A 270 6.29 15.65 0.42
C ASN A 270 5.70 16.91 -0.19
N VAL A 271 5.77 17.01 -1.51
CA VAL A 271 5.13 18.09 -2.28
C VAL A 271 4.32 17.48 -3.41
N THR A 272 3.11 17.99 -3.61
CA THR A 272 2.23 17.59 -4.72
C THR A 272 1.65 18.84 -5.37
N VAL A 273 1.64 18.87 -6.70
CA VAL A 273 1.02 19.93 -7.51
C VAL A 273 0.12 19.26 -8.54
N GLU A 274 -1.10 19.77 -8.70
CA GLU A 274 -2.05 19.25 -9.67
C GLU A 274 -2.95 20.33 -10.24
N GLY A 275 -3.45 20.10 -11.46
CA GLY A 275 -4.40 21.01 -12.09
C GLY A 275 -4.67 20.70 -13.55
N PRO A 276 -5.52 21.51 -14.19
CA PRO A 276 -5.82 21.40 -15.61
C PRO A 276 -4.68 21.99 -16.46
N ILE A 277 -4.22 21.21 -17.45
CA ILE A 277 -3.42 21.72 -18.57
C ILE A 277 -4.38 22.29 -19.62
N THR A 278 -5.47 21.57 -19.88
CA THR A 278 -6.59 22.00 -20.71
C THR A 278 -7.91 21.56 -20.07
N LYS A 279 -9.07 21.90 -20.64
CA LYS A 279 -10.37 21.43 -20.13
C LYS A 279 -10.51 19.90 -20.12
N ARG A 280 -9.73 19.18 -20.93
CA ARG A 280 -9.78 17.71 -21.07
C ARG A 280 -8.51 17.00 -20.59
N LEU A 281 -7.46 17.73 -20.26
CA LEU A 281 -6.16 17.18 -19.88
C LEU A 281 -5.77 17.72 -18.51
N HIS A 282 -5.63 16.82 -17.54
CA HIS A 282 -5.32 17.14 -16.15
C HIS A 282 -4.05 16.41 -15.72
N LEU A 283 -3.21 17.07 -14.94
CA LEU A 283 -1.91 16.58 -14.49
C LEU A 283 -1.81 16.65 -12.96
N ALA A 284 -1.22 15.64 -12.35
CA ALA A 284 -0.72 15.70 -10.97
C ALA A 284 0.71 15.18 -10.92
N LEU A 285 1.57 15.89 -10.20
CA LEU A 285 2.95 15.53 -9.94
C LEU A 285 3.21 15.56 -8.44
N GLY A 286 3.94 14.58 -7.93
CA GLY A 286 4.31 14.51 -6.52
C GLY A 286 5.69 13.89 -6.33
N GLY A 287 6.36 14.32 -5.27
CA GLY A 287 7.63 13.78 -4.84
C GLY A 287 7.83 13.89 -3.35
N ARG A 288 8.54 12.92 -2.79
CA ARG A 288 8.86 12.86 -1.37
C ARG A 288 10.32 12.48 -1.19
N VAL A 289 10.95 13.04 -0.17
CA VAL A 289 12.31 12.71 0.24
C VAL A 289 12.39 12.61 1.77
N SER A 290 13.11 11.61 2.27
CA SER A 290 13.30 11.41 3.70
C SER A 290 14.59 12.06 4.20
N TRP A 291 14.57 12.40 5.48
CA TRP A 291 15.72 12.84 6.28
C TRP A 291 15.75 12.22 7.67
N ILE A 292 14.97 11.15 7.87
CA ILE A 292 14.86 10.46 9.16
C ILE A 292 16.22 10.02 9.72
N SER A 293 17.19 9.69 8.87
CA SER A 293 18.56 9.34 9.26
C SER A 293 19.26 10.42 10.09
N ALA A 294 18.87 11.69 9.93
CA ALA A 294 19.41 12.79 10.74
C ALA A 294 18.84 12.80 12.18
N PHE A 295 17.64 12.29 12.37
CA PHE A 295 16.96 12.30 13.68
C PHE A 295 17.02 10.95 14.39
N LEU A 296 17.16 9.85 13.64
CA LEU A 296 17.14 8.51 14.20
C LEU A 296 18.21 8.28 15.30
N PRO A 297 19.44 8.83 15.22
CA PRO A 297 20.44 8.69 16.28
C PRO A 297 20.00 9.24 17.63
N LEU A 298 19.06 10.21 17.67
CA LEU A 298 18.51 10.75 18.91
C LEU A 298 17.65 9.73 19.68
N PHE A 299 17.18 8.69 19.01
CA PHE A 299 16.32 7.64 19.57
C PHE A 299 17.04 6.29 19.69
N ASN A 300 18.27 6.15 19.16
CA ASN A 300 19.07 4.94 19.28
C ASN A 300 19.77 4.89 20.64
N THR A 301 19.58 3.78 21.35
CA THR A 301 20.19 3.54 22.66
C THR A 301 21.10 2.30 22.68
N GLY A 302 21.74 1.95 21.55
CA GLY A 302 22.57 0.75 21.45
C GLY A 302 23.69 0.87 20.41
N ASP A 303 24.48 -0.17 20.27
CA ASP A 303 25.66 -0.25 19.38
C ASP A 303 25.30 -0.40 17.90
N THR A 304 24.00 -0.41 17.57
CA THR A 304 23.51 -0.53 16.18
C THR A 304 23.16 0.84 15.63
N GLN A 305 23.84 1.23 14.56
CA GLN A 305 23.58 2.46 13.82
C GLN A 305 22.79 2.12 12.55
N LEU A 306 21.58 2.67 12.42
CA LEU A 306 20.74 2.54 11.24
C LEU A 306 20.63 3.88 10.52
N SER A 307 20.91 3.87 9.22
CA SER A 307 20.83 5.08 8.38
C SER A 307 19.90 4.83 7.17
N PRO A 308 18.58 4.87 7.37
CA PRO A 308 17.62 4.74 6.27
C PRO A 308 17.51 6.04 5.48
N PHE A 309 17.46 5.91 4.16
CA PHE A 309 17.18 7.01 3.24
C PHE A 309 16.22 6.53 2.16
N TYR A 310 15.20 7.30 1.84
CA TYR A 310 14.28 7.00 0.76
C TYR A 310 13.77 8.25 0.05
N TRP A 311 13.33 8.04 -1.18
CA TRP A 311 12.56 9.00 -1.94
C TRP A 311 11.61 8.28 -2.88
N ASP A 312 10.53 8.94 -3.24
CA ASP A 312 9.55 8.42 -4.19
C ASP A 312 8.95 9.55 -5.04
N TYR A 313 8.38 9.15 -6.16
CA TYR A 313 7.75 10.07 -7.11
C TYR A 313 6.49 9.45 -7.70
N GLN A 314 5.52 10.32 -8.01
CA GLN A 314 4.28 9.95 -8.69
C GLN A 314 3.94 11.03 -9.73
N ALA A 315 3.46 10.57 -10.88
CA ALA A 315 2.92 11.42 -11.93
C ALA A 315 1.63 10.80 -12.47
N SER A 316 0.55 11.54 -12.48
CA SER A 316 -0.74 11.12 -12.99
C SER A 316 -1.21 12.08 -14.07
N LEU A 317 -1.59 11.55 -15.22
CA LEU A 317 -2.15 12.31 -16.33
C LEU A 317 -3.50 11.70 -16.69
N HIS A 318 -4.55 12.50 -16.68
CA HIS A 318 -5.88 12.12 -17.13
C HIS A 318 -6.24 12.91 -18.38
N TYR A 319 -6.63 12.21 -19.44
CA TYR A 319 -7.10 12.79 -20.69
C TYR A 319 -8.46 12.24 -21.09
N GLN A 320 -9.46 13.11 -21.12
CA GLN A 320 -10.79 12.79 -21.64
C GLN A 320 -10.77 12.96 -23.17
N ALA A 321 -10.50 11.88 -23.89
CA ALA A 321 -10.40 11.90 -25.34
C ALA A 321 -11.76 12.17 -26.01
N SER A 322 -12.84 11.62 -25.43
CA SER A 322 -14.22 11.86 -25.83
C SER A 322 -15.15 11.70 -24.62
N ASP A 323 -16.45 11.90 -24.80
CA ASP A 323 -17.44 11.62 -23.77
C ASP A 323 -17.52 10.14 -23.37
N LYS A 324 -16.97 9.27 -24.20
CA LYS A 324 -16.95 7.82 -23.98
C LYS A 324 -15.58 7.26 -23.67
N ASP A 325 -14.52 7.99 -23.96
CA ASP A 325 -13.14 7.50 -23.89
C ASP A 325 -12.30 8.31 -22.91
N ASP A 326 -11.76 7.65 -21.91
CA ASP A 326 -10.80 8.18 -20.94
C ASP A 326 -9.45 7.48 -21.09
N LEU A 327 -8.37 8.24 -21.01
CA LEU A 327 -7.00 7.77 -20.93
C LEU A 327 -6.35 8.22 -19.61
N ASP A 328 -5.86 7.27 -18.84
CA ASP A 328 -5.23 7.52 -17.54
C ASP A 328 -3.80 6.95 -17.56
N LEU A 329 -2.80 7.82 -17.57
CA LEU A 329 -1.39 7.45 -17.40
C LEU A 329 -1.01 7.66 -15.93
N PHE A 330 -0.38 6.66 -15.32
CA PHE A 330 0.19 6.77 -13.99
C PHE A 330 1.61 6.21 -13.98
N VAL A 331 2.56 7.03 -13.56
CA VAL A 331 3.97 6.69 -13.42
C VAL A 331 4.37 6.89 -11.98
N PHE A 332 4.95 5.86 -11.36
CA PHE A 332 5.37 5.95 -9.97
C PHE A 332 6.58 5.07 -9.70
N GLY A 333 7.34 5.44 -8.71
CA GLY A 333 8.51 4.66 -8.31
C GLY A 333 9.07 5.12 -6.98
N ALA A 334 9.91 4.27 -6.40
CA ALA A 334 10.50 4.50 -5.10
C ALA A 334 11.91 3.92 -5.00
N THR A 335 12.75 4.61 -4.25
CA THR A 335 14.08 4.15 -3.84
C THR A 335 14.10 4.03 -2.33
N SER A 336 14.70 2.95 -1.82
CA SER A 336 14.95 2.76 -0.40
C SER A 336 16.34 2.23 -0.19
N ASN A 337 17.13 2.93 0.59
CA ASN A 337 18.48 2.56 0.97
C ASN A 337 18.55 2.43 2.49
N ILE A 338 19.28 1.48 2.98
CA ILE A 338 19.63 1.41 4.40
C ILE A 338 21.06 0.96 4.54
N THR A 339 21.78 1.64 5.39
CA THR A 339 23.06 1.19 5.94
C THR A 339 22.83 0.83 7.40
N ALA A 340 23.17 -0.40 7.76
CA ALA A 340 23.20 -0.86 9.14
C ALA A 340 24.65 -1.16 9.54
N LYS A 341 25.07 -0.60 10.68
CA LYS A 341 26.39 -0.85 11.29
C LYS A 341 26.17 -1.31 12.71
N VAL A 342 26.78 -2.41 13.06
CA VAL A 342 26.87 -2.88 14.44
C VAL A 342 28.32 -2.77 14.84
N ASP A 343 28.63 -1.87 15.77
CA ASP A 343 29.93 -1.67 16.32
C ASP A 343 30.14 -2.68 17.46
N ASP A 344 31.12 -3.59 17.33
CA ASP A 344 31.52 -4.53 18.33
C ASP A 344 33.00 -4.25 18.68
N PRO A 345 33.41 -4.36 19.96
CA PRO A 345 34.81 -4.29 20.36
C PRO A 345 35.69 -5.25 19.59
N ASP A 346 35.16 -6.44 19.24
CA ASP A 346 35.84 -7.36 18.35
C ASP A 346 35.64 -6.94 16.88
N PRO A 347 36.71 -6.62 16.16
CA PRO A 347 36.64 -6.27 14.75
C PRO A 347 35.96 -7.34 13.87
N ASN A 348 36.08 -8.64 14.28
CA ASN A 348 35.47 -9.75 13.53
C ASN A 348 33.95 -9.88 13.74
N SER A 349 33.44 -9.25 14.78
CA SER A 349 32.01 -9.21 15.08
C SER A 349 31.31 -7.94 14.58
N ARG A 350 32.04 -7.02 13.94
CA ARG A 350 31.47 -5.82 13.33
C ARG A 350 30.67 -6.17 12.09
N ILE A 351 29.46 -5.69 12.02
CA ILE A 351 28.57 -5.95 10.90
C ILE A 351 28.36 -4.65 10.14
N HIS A 352 28.56 -4.69 8.83
CA HIS A 352 28.22 -3.61 7.92
C HIS A 352 27.35 -4.15 6.80
N ILE A 353 26.11 -3.64 6.69
CA ILE A 353 25.17 -4.05 5.67
C ILE A 353 24.69 -2.81 4.91
N ASP A 354 24.86 -2.84 3.60
CA ASP A 354 24.25 -1.88 2.69
C ASP A 354 23.14 -2.57 1.88
N SER A 355 21.94 -2.10 2.01
CA SER A 355 20.81 -2.53 1.17
C SER A 355 20.29 -1.36 0.35
N LYS A 356 20.17 -1.58 -0.95
CA LYS A 356 19.64 -0.60 -1.90
C LYS A 356 18.56 -1.24 -2.74
N SER A 357 17.48 -0.51 -2.91
CA SER A 357 16.38 -0.99 -3.73
C SER A 357 15.72 0.15 -4.47
N TYR A 358 15.30 -0.15 -5.68
CA TYR A 358 14.54 0.74 -6.53
C TYR A 358 13.44 -0.05 -7.23
N PHE A 359 12.29 0.55 -7.42
CA PHE A 359 11.33 0.10 -8.41
C PHE A 359 10.69 1.29 -9.13
N GLY A 360 10.29 1.06 -10.38
CA GLY A 360 9.51 2.01 -11.17
C GLY A 360 8.42 1.30 -11.95
N ARG A 361 7.27 1.95 -12.09
CA ARG A 361 6.10 1.45 -12.82
C ARG A 361 5.52 2.56 -13.68
N ALA A 362 5.09 2.19 -14.87
CA ALA A 362 4.29 3.03 -15.74
C ALA A 362 3.09 2.21 -16.24
N ARG A 363 1.89 2.72 -16.10
CA ARG A 363 0.67 2.14 -16.64
C ARG A 363 -0.10 3.15 -17.46
N LEU A 364 -0.68 2.68 -18.56
CA LEU A 364 -1.63 3.45 -19.36
C LEU A 364 -2.95 2.68 -19.39
N ARG A 365 -4.03 3.29 -18.93
CA ARG A 365 -5.36 2.69 -18.98
C ARG A 365 -6.22 3.48 -19.97
N TRP A 366 -6.74 2.79 -20.96
CA TRP A 366 -7.83 3.27 -21.80
C TRP A 366 -9.13 2.65 -21.33
N THR A 367 -10.12 3.49 -21.06
CA THR A 367 -11.46 3.07 -20.65
C THR A 367 -12.47 3.61 -21.64
N ARG A 368 -13.30 2.73 -22.22
CA ARG A 368 -14.37 3.08 -23.14
C ARG A 368 -15.74 2.71 -22.57
N ARG A 369 -16.61 3.68 -22.45
CA ARG A 369 -18.02 3.49 -22.15
C ARG A 369 -18.75 3.15 -23.45
N ILE A 370 -18.98 1.85 -23.73
CA ILE A 370 -19.65 1.37 -24.94
C ILE A 370 -21.13 1.77 -24.88
N SER A 371 -21.78 1.53 -23.74
CA SER A 371 -23.14 1.93 -23.44
C SER A 371 -23.28 2.26 -21.95
N LYS A 372 -24.49 2.60 -21.49
CA LYS A 372 -24.78 2.77 -20.05
C LYS A 372 -24.56 1.48 -19.23
N ASP A 373 -24.65 0.32 -19.89
CA ASP A 373 -24.56 -1.00 -19.28
C ASP A 373 -23.28 -1.76 -19.67
N SER A 374 -22.39 -1.15 -20.49
CA SER A 374 -21.21 -1.80 -21.03
C SER A 374 -19.98 -0.90 -20.95
N VAL A 375 -18.93 -1.40 -20.30
CA VAL A 375 -17.64 -0.72 -20.17
C VAL A 375 -16.53 -1.69 -20.54
N PHE A 376 -15.63 -1.25 -21.39
CA PHE A 376 -14.40 -1.96 -21.73
C PHE A 376 -13.20 -1.13 -21.28
N TRP A 377 -12.18 -1.79 -20.77
CA TRP A 377 -10.89 -1.16 -20.51
C TRP A 377 -9.73 -2.09 -20.82
N VAL A 378 -8.63 -1.49 -21.20
CA VAL A 378 -7.34 -2.18 -21.41
C VAL A 378 -6.22 -1.35 -20.76
N MET A 379 -5.26 -2.05 -20.16
CA MET A 379 -4.22 -1.43 -19.35
C MET A 379 -2.88 -2.17 -19.52
N PRO A 380 -2.05 -1.79 -20.51
CA PRO A 380 -0.65 -2.16 -20.52
C PRO A 380 0.11 -1.47 -19.39
N SER A 381 1.11 -2.15 -18.83
CA SER A 381 2.05 -1.59 -17.88
C SER A 381 3.44 -2.19 -18.01
N LEU A 382 4.45 -1.39 -17.67
CA LEU A 382 5.86 -1.76 -17.65
C LEU A 382 6.46 -1.39 -16.31
N GLY A 383 7.44 -2.17 -15.85
CA GLY A 383 8.14 -1.86 -14.63
C GLY A 383 9.51 -2.50 -14.53
N GLY A 384 10.39 -1.85 -13.77
CA GLY A 384 11.71 -2.36 -13.46
C GLY A 384 11.96 -2.32 -11.96
N ASP A 385 12.62 -3.37 -11.43
CA ASP A 385 12.98 -3.49 -10.04
C ASP A 385 14.47 -3.79 -9.93
N THR A 386 15.12 -3.18 -8.95
CA THR A 386 16.47 -3.56 -8.54
C THR A 386 16.52 -3.71 -7.03
N PHE A 387 17.23 -4.71 -6.59
CA PHE A 387 17.46 -4.98 -5.19
C PHE A 387 18.89 -5.45 -5.00
N LYS A 388 19.66 -4.76 -4.18
CA LYS A 388 21.06 -5.06 -3.91
C LYS A 388 21.33 -5.08 -2.42
N VAL A 389 21.98 -6.13 -1.95
CA VAL A 389 22.53 -6.25 -0.61
C VAL A 389 24.01 -6.52 -0.72
N LEU A 390 24.77 -5.80 0.08
CA LEU A 390 26.21 -5.99 0.23
C LEU A 390 26.52 -6.02 1.72
N THR A 391 27.19 -7.07 2.17
CA THR A 391 27.79 -7.09 3.50
C THR A 391 29.28 -6.79 3.40
N GLY A 392 29.81 -6.01 4.36
CA GLY A 392 31.24 -5.68 4.39
C GLY A 392 32.10 -6.87 4.85
N GLU A 393 33.41 -6.79 4.58
CA GLU A 393 34.37 -7.86 4.78
C GLU A 393 34.60 -8.28 6.24
N SER A 394 34.31 -7.43 7.21
CA SER A 394 34.70 -7.63 8.61
C SER A 394 33.72 -8.43 9.46
N GLY A 395 32.54 -8.75 8.98
CA GLY A 395 31.49 -9.42 9.77
C GLY A 395 31.31 -10.92 9.50
N LEU A 396 31.93 -11.46 8.44
CA LEU A 396 31.70 -12.83 7.98
C LEU A 396 32.98 -13.51 7.54
N GLY A 397 34.02 -13.43 8.36
CA GLY A 397 35.29 -14.16 8.06
C GLY A 397 36.00 -13.69 6.79
N GLY A 398 35.82 -12.42 6.38
CA GLY A 398 36.58 -11.80 5.30
C GLY A 398 35.97 -11.91 3.88
N GLN A 399 34.85 -12.61 3.68
CA GLN A 399 34.22 -12.69 2.35
C GLN A 399 32.87 -11.95 2.32
N PRO A 400 32.68 -11.00 1.37
CA PRO A 400 31.42 -10.29 1.27
C PRO A 400 30.31 -11.17 0.69
N VAL A 401 29.11 -11.07 1.25
CA VAL A 401 27.88 -11.55 0.61
C VAL A 401 27.36 -10.45 -0.31
N ASN A 402 27.08 -10.79 -1.55
CA ASN A 402 26.49 -9.88 -2.53
C ASN A 402 25.28 -10.56 -3.19
N LEU A 403 24.13 -9.96 -2.99
CA LEU A 403 22.89 -10.33 -3.71
C LEU A 403 22.47 -9.14 -4.58
N ASN A 404 22.37 -9.36 -5.88
CA ASN A 404 21.93 -8.36 -6.83
C ASN A 404 20.80 -8.94 -7.69
N VAL A 405 19.59 -8.42 -7.51
CA VAL A 405 18.39 -8.81 -8.23
C VAL A 405 17.95 -7.68 -9.14
N MET A 406 17.77 -7.98 -10.41
CA MET A 406 17.19 -7.07 -11.39
C MET A 406 15.99 -7.74 -12.06
N GLN A 407 14.86 -7.06 -12.12
CA GLN A 407 13.64 -7.59 -12.75
C GLN A 407 13.06 -6.57 -13.70
N LEU A 408 12.62 -7.04 -14.85
CA LEU A 408 11.80 -6.30 -15.80
C LEU A 408 10.43 -6.99 -15.87
N GLY A 409 9.39 -6.26 -15.51
CA GLY A 409 8.00 -6.72 -15.56
C GLY A 409 7.24 -6.02 -16.68
N TYR A 410 6.40 -6.75 -17.39
CA TYR A 410 5.48 -6.22 -18.40
C TYR A 410 4.13 -6.91 -18.25
N ASN A 411 3.06 -6.11 -18.20
CA ASN A 411 1.73 -6.62 -17.92
C ASN A 411 0.72 -6.06 -18.90
N LEU A 412 -0.33 -6.83 -19.14
CA LEU A 412 -1.50 -6.39 -19.89
C LEU A 412 -2.74 -6.89 -19.17
N ARG A 413 -3.56 -5.98 -18.69
CA ARG A 413 -4.88 -6.31 -18.15
C ARG A 413 -5.96 -5.71 -19.02
N SER A 414 -7.05 -6.45 -19.22
CA SER A 414 -8.24 -5.97 -19.93
C SER A 414 -9.49 -6.58 -19.32
N GLU A 415 -10.60 -5.88 -19.42
CA GLU A 415 -11.87 -6.36 -18.94
C GLU A 415 -13.03 -5.71 -19.70
N LEU A 416 -13.98 -6.53 -20.10
CA LEU A 416 -15.29 -6.14 -20.55
C LEU A 416 -16.30 -6.42 -19.43
N ARG A 417 -16.96 -5.39 -18.93
CA ARG A 417 -18.09 -5.51 -18.03
C ARG A 417 -19.38 -5.23 -18.80
N GLN A 418 -20.33 -6.13 -18.64
CA GLN A 418 -21.63 -6.01 -19.28
C GLN A 418 -22.72 -6.32 -18.26
N LYS A 419 -23.66 -5.38 -18.10
CA LYS A 419 -24.90 -5.62 -17.40
C LYS A 419 -25.95 -6.06 -18.41
N TRP A 420 -26.56 -7.20 -18.16
CA TRP A 420 -27.60 -7.77 -19.03
C TRP A 420 -28.93 -7.83 -18.28
N GLY A 421 -29.59 -6.67 -18.23
CA GLY A 421 -30.78 -6.47 -17.42
C GLY A 421 -30.48 -6.29 -15.93
N PRO A 422 -31.51 -6.25 -15.08
CA PRO A 422 -31.35 -6.04 -13.65
C PRO A 422 -30.83 -7.29 -12.90
N GLN A 423 -30.99 -8.48 -13.48
CA GLN A 423 -30.79 -9.75 -12.81
C GLN A 423 -29.44 -10.40 -13.08
N PHE A 424 -28.70 -9.94 -14.10
CA PHE A 424 -27.47 -10.57 -14.52
C PHE A 424 -26.44 -9.55 -15.01
N ASP A 425 -25.24 -9.66 -14.53
CA ASP A 425 -24.04 -8.99 -15.08
C ASP A 425 -22.87 -9.96 -15.14
N TYR A 426 -21.92 -9.64 -16.02
CA TYR A 426 -20.68 -10.39 -16.10
C TYR A 426 -19.47 -9.48 -16.37
N ALA A 427 -18.31 -9.95 -15.99
CA ALA A 427 -17.01 -9.41 -16.37
C ALA A 427 -16.17 -10.51 -17.00
N LEU A 428 -15.72 -10.29 -18.22
CA LEU A 428 -14.78 -11.13 -18.94
C LEU A 428 -13.47 -10.38 -19.05
N GLY A 429 -12.38 -10.97 -18.59
CA GLY A 429 -11.09 -10.28 -18.58
C GLY A 429 -9.90 -11.17 -18.84
N LEU A 430 -8.77 -10.51 -19.04
CA LEU A 430 -7.47 -11.11 -19.23
C LEU A 430 -6.47 -10.41 -18.28
N ASP A 431 -5.68 -11.21 -17.58
CA ASP A 431 -4.59 -10.76 -16.72
C ASP A 431 -3.31 -11.48 -17.18
N PHE A 432 -2.49 -10.75 -17.93
CA PHE A 432 -1.22 -11.21 -18.45
C PHE A 432 -0.07 -10.53 -17.71
N GLU A 433 0.91 -11.32 -17.27
CA GLU A 433 2.13 -10.84 -16.60
C GLU A 433 3.34 -11.59 -17.15
N GLY A 434 4.37 -10.84 -17.50
CA GLY A 434 5.67 -11.39 -17.86
C GLY A 434 6.76 -10.78 -16.99
N VAL A 435 7.65 -11.62 -16.49
CA VAL A 435 8.80 -11.22 -15.67
C VAL A 435 10.06 -11.81 -16.28
N ARG A 436 11.04 -10.95 -16.50
CA ARG A 436 12.43 -11.37 -16.75
C ARG A 436 13.28 -10.95 -15.57
N ALA A 437 13.85 -11.91 -14.86
CA ALA A 437 14.69 -11.65 -13.70
C ALA A 437 16.13 -12.09 -13.97
N ARG A 438 17.07 -11.32 -13.42
CA ARG A 438 18.51 -11.63 -13.32
C ARG A 438 18.88 -11.55 -11.84
N VAL A 439 19.36 -12.67 -11.31
CA VAL A 439 19.81 -12.80 -9.92
C VAL A 439 21.29 -13.16 -9.92
N GLU A 440 22.09 -12.29 -9.36
CA GLU A 440 23.51 -12.55 -9.12
C GLU A 440 23.73 -12.74 -7.63
N THR A 441 24.25 -13.88 -7.25
CA THR A 441 24.54 -14.23 -5.86
C THR A 441 26.02 -14.55 -5.70
N ILE A 442 26.67 -13.95 -4.69
CA ILE A 442 28.00 -14.31 -4.24
C ILE A 442 27.88 -14.63 -2.77
N MET A 443 28.18 -15.86 -2.39
CA MET A 443 28.12 -16.34 -1.01
C MET A 443 29.41 -17.04 -0.64
N PRO A 444 29.94 -16.80 0.58
CA PRO A 444 31.08 -17.59 1.09
C PRO A 444 30.63 -19.02 1.38
N LEU A 445 31.48 -19.99 1.09
CA LEU A 445 31.29 -21.37 1.54
C LEU A 445 31.82 -21.52 2.97
N ALA A 446 31.09 -22.18 3.84
CA ALA A 446 31.56 -22.52 5.17
C ALA A 446 32.81 -23.40 5.08
N GLN A 447 33.91 -23.00 5.72
CA GLN A 447 35.11 -23.88 5.85
C GLN A 447 34.76 -25.01 6.82
N GLY A 448 35.02 -26.25 6.41
CA GLY A 448 34.93 -27.43 7.28
C GLY A 448 34.01 -28.54 6.81
N ALA A 449 33.44 -28.44 5.59
CA ALA A 449 32.83 -29.61 4.98
C ALA A 449 33.89 -30.63 4.60
N PRO A 450 33.77 -31.88 5.02
CA PRO A 450 34.69 -32.93 4.54
C PRO A 450 34.52 -33.07 3.03
N ASP A 451 35.58 -33.51 2.36
CA ASP A 451 35.76 -33.77 0.94
C ASP A 451 34.76 -34.82 0.33
N SER A 452 33.59 -34.93 0.87
CA SER A 452 32.56 -35.79 0.35
C SER A 452 31.63 -34.89 -0.48
N GLY A 453 31.74 -34.93 -1.80
CA GLY A 453 30.92 -34.28 -2.87
C GLY A 453 29.49 -33.79 -2.61
N ASN A 454 29.12 -33.63 -1.38
CA ASN A 454 27.87 -33.02 -0.92
C ASN A 454 28.14 -31.56 -0.56
N ILE A 455 27.40 -30.67 -1.15
CA ILE A 455 27.34 -29.25 -0.80
C ILE A 455 27.11 -29.12 0.71
N PRO A 456 27.96 -28.36 1.45
CA PRO A 456 27.78 -28.22 2.89
C PRO A 456 26.40 -27.65 3.19
N VAL A 457 25.67 -28.28 4.08
CA VAL A 457 24.34 -27.88 4.54
C VAL A 457 24.31 -26.42 4.99
N GLY A 458 25.38 -25.84 5.48
CA GLY A 458 25.52 -24.44 5.88
C GLY A 458 25.39 -23.42 4.74
N GLY A 459 25.85 -23.73 3.52
CA GLY A 459 25.70 -22.83 2.39
C GLY A 459 24.24 -22.78 1.89
N ALA A 460 23.56 -23.91 1.93
CA ALA A 460 22.16 -24.00 1.59
C ALA A 460 21.25 -23.30 2.64
N ASP A 461 21.64 -23.35 3.92
CA ASP A 461 20.90 -22.67 4.99
C ASP A 461 20.99 -21.15 4.88
N MET A 462 22.12 -20.61 4.48
CA MET A 462 22.27 -19.17 4.23
C MET A 462 21.41 -18.66 3.06
N ILE A 463 21.27 -19.47 1.99
CA ILE A 463 20.40 -19.15 0.86
C ILE A 463 18.92 -19.30 1.24
N LYS A 464 18.61 -20.31 2.03
CA LYS A 464 17.28 -20.56 2.57
C LYS A 464 16.77 -19.36 3.36
N ASP A 465 17.61 -18.76 4.20
CA ASP A 465 17.24 -17.60 4.99
C ASP A 465 17.22 -16.30 4.19
N ALA A 466 18.05 -16.14 3.17
CA ALA A 466 18.03 -14.98 2.28
C ALA A 466 16.85 -14.99 1.28
N GLY A 467 16.47 -16.15 0.78
CA GLY A 467 15.33 -16.33 -0.14
C GLY A 467 13.98 -16.42 0.56
N ARG A 468 13.98 -16.96 1.74
CA ARG A 468 12.86 -17.11 2.66
C ARG A 468 12.99 -16.28 3.89
N SER A 469 13.64 -15.15 3.87
CA SER A 469 13.69 -14.34 5.07
C SER A 469 12.31 -14.28 5.74
N GLU A 470 11.98 -15.38 6.39
CA GLU A 470 10.85 -15.45 7.29
C GLU A 470 10.98 -14.38 8.38
N ASN A 471 12.18 -13.92 8.72
CA ASN A 471 12.50 -12.84 9.67
C ASN A 471 12.58 -11.46 9.00
N GLY A 472 12.14 -11.32 7.76
CA GLY A 472 12.48 -10.12 7.04
C GLY A 472 13.96 -10.14 6.64
N PHE A 473 14.48 -9.01 6.28
CA PHE A 473 15.78 -8.82 5.68
C PHE A 473 17.01 -9.22 6.55
N PHE A 474 16.81 -9.56 7.82
CA PHE A 474 17.83 -9.86 8.83
C PHE A 474 17.53 -11.17 9.56
N GLY A 475 17.20 -12.25 8.84
CA GLY A 475 17.03 -13.59 9.44
C GLY A 475 18.31 -14.10 10.13
N ASP A 476 18.15 -14.91 11.17
CA ASP A 476 19.23 -15.38 12.05
C ASP A 476 20.36 -16.15 11.31
N GLY A 477 20.09 -16.68 10.11
CA GLY A 477 21.07 -17.39 9.28
C GLY A 477 21.92 -16.50 8.36
N PHE A 478 21.58 -15.23 8.19
CA PHE A 478 22.29 -14.33 7.29
C PHE A 478 23.71 -13.96 7.77
N PHE A 479 24.02 -14.21 9.02
CA PHE A 479 25.28 -13.82 9.69
C PHE A 479 26.21 -14.98 10.02
N ALA A 480 26.03 -16.17 9.44
CA ALA A 480 26.95 -17.26 9.67
C ALA A 480 28.33 -16.92 9.10
N SER A 481 29.37 -16.96 9.94
CA SER A 481 30.75 -16.68 9.55
C SER A 481 31.30 -17.81 8.68
N SER A 482 31.87 -17.50 7.52
CA SER A 482 32.61 -18.48 6.72
C SER A 482 33.83 -17.85 6.08
N SER A 483 34.98 -18.49 6.20
CA SER A 483 36.26 -18.11 5.60
C SER A 483 36.58 -18.89 4.30
N GLY A 484 35.60 -19.61 3.76
CA GLY A 484 35.73 -20.46 2.58
C GLY A 484 35.72 -19.72 1.23
N PRO A 485 35.97 -20.42 0.12
CA PRO A 485 35.85 -19.84 -1.22
C PRO A 485 34.43 -19.37 -1.50
N ALA A 486 34.26 -18.26 -2.24
CA ALA A 486 32.94 -17.74 -2.57
C ALA A 486 32.30 -18.48 -3.73
N LEU A 487 31.07 -18.95 -3.54
CA LEU A 487 30.20 -19.44 -4.62
C LEU A 487 29.57 -18.28 -5.36
N ARG A 488 29.53 -18.37 -6.68
CA ARG A 488 28.89 -17.40 -7.53
C ARG A 488 27.82 -18.06 -8.38
N GLU A 489 26.66 -17.48 -8.43
CA GLU A 489 25.58 -17.88 -9.35
C GLU A 489 25.06 -16.68 -10.11
N LEU A 490 24.77 -16.92 -11.40
CA LEU A 490 24.03 -16.02 -12.25
C LEU A 490 22.80 -16.75 -12.79
N LEU A 491 21.65 -16.50 -12.19
CA LEU A 491 20.37 -17.02 -12.63
C LEU A 491 19.64 -15.98 -13.50
N ILE A 492 19.24 -16.37 -14.71
CA ILE A 492 18.35 -15.58 -15.55
C ILE A 492 17.13 -16.41 -15.88
N TYR A 493 15.95 -16.00 -15.42
CA TYR A 493 14.73 -16.71 -15.75
C TYR A 493 13.67 -15.79 -16.35
N HIS A 494 12.76 -16.42 -17.11
CA HIS A 494 11.57 -15.79 -17.67
C HIS A 494 10.34 -16.55 -17.18
N LEU A 495 9.41 -15.82 -16.57
CA LEU A 495 8.12 -16.35 -16.17
C LEU A 495 7.05 -15.55 -16.89
N VAL A 496 6.17 -16.24 -17.61
CA VAL A 496 5.00 -15.66 -18.27
C VAL A 496 3.75 -16.33 -17.74
N GLN A 497 2.81 -15.53 -17.28
CA GLN A 497 1.56 -15.99 -16.71
C GLN A 497 0.38 -15.32 -17.42
N THR A 498 -0.46 -16.11 -18.05
CA THR A 498 -1.63 -15.64 -18.77
C THR A 498 -2.88 -16.16 -18.11
N SER A 499 -3.73 -15.28 -17.65
CA SER A 499 -4.89 -15.68 -16.87
C SER A 499 -6.19 -15.04 -17.37
N PRO A 500 -6.89 -15.65 -18.33
CA PRO A 500 -8.26 -15.29 -18.62
C PRO A 500 -9.18 -15.59 -17.43
N TYR A 501 -10.18 -14.75 -17.22
CA TYR A 501 -11.15 -14.93 -16.14
C TYR A 501 -12.56 -14.51 -16.56
N LEU A 502 -13.54 -15.16 -15.94
CA LEU A 502 -14.94 -14.85 -16.05
C LEU A 502 -15.53 -14.69 -14.65
N ILE A 503 -16.20 -13.60 -14.41
CA ILE A 503 -16.98 -13.31 -13.21
C ILE A 503 -18.42 -13.13 -13.65
N THR A 504 -19.34 -13.90 -13.11
CA THR A 504 -20.79 -13.74 -13.37
C THR A 504 -21.48 -13.39 -12.06
N ARG A 505 -22.53 -12.58 -12.12
CA ARG A 505 -23.35 -12.23 -10.97
C ARG A 505 -24.82 -12.37 -11.32
N PHE A 506 -25.52 -13.10 -10.48
CA PHE A 506 -26.96 -13.30 -10.56
C PHE A 506 -27.58 -12.54 -9.39
N HIS A 507 -28.44 -11.59 -9.69
CA HIS A 507 -29.19 -10.79 -8.73
C HIS A 507 -30.61 -11.31 -8.66
N LEU A 508 -30.97 -11.93 -7.55
CA LEU A 508 -32.25 -12.60 -7.35
C LEU A 508 -33.03 -11.94 -6.22
N ALA A 509 -34.36 -12.11 -6.23
CA ALA A 509 -35.25 -11.61 -5.19
C ALA A 509 -35.06 -10.10 -4.92
N ASP A 510 -35.07 -9.28 -5.96
CA ASP A 510 -34.88 -7.82 -5.90
C ASP A 510 -33.57 -7.41 -5.19
N ASP A 511 -32.45 -7.95 -5.64
CA ASP A 511 -31.11 -7.76 -5.10
C ASP A 511 -30.90 -8.26 -3.66
N ARG A 512 -31.81 -9.09 -3.13
CA ARG A 512 -31.62 -9.71 -1.81
C ARG A 512 -30.63 -10.85 -1.83
N ILE A 513 -30.50 -11.53 -2.96
CA ILE A 513 -29.58 -12.68 -3.10
C ILE A 513 -28.69 -12.40 -4.30
N GLU A 514 -27.40 -12.36 -4.07
CA GLU A 514 -26.37 -12.30 -5.11
C GLU A 514 -25.59 -13.64 -5.10
N ILE A 515 -25.51 -14.27 -6.27
CA ILE A 515 -24.74 -15.50 -6.48
C ILE A 515 -23.71 -15.19 -7.56
N SER A 516 -22.43 -15.35 -7.26
CA SER A 516 -21.37 -15.05 -8.21
C SER A 516 -20.41 -16.23 -8.38
N PRO A 517 -20.72 -17.16 -9.29
CA PRO A 517 -19.75 -18.14 -9.77
C PRO A 517 -18.72 -17.49 -10.65
N GLN A 518 -17.47 -17.88 -10.48
CA GLN A 518 -16.33 -17.27 -11.12
C GLN A 518 -15.32 -18.34 -11.50
N LEU A 519 -14.60 -18.11 -12.58
CA LEU A 519 -13.53 -18.99 -13.04
C LEU A 519 -12.33 -18.14 -13.48
N ARG A 520 -11.16 -18.52 -12.99
CA ARG A 520 -9.87 -18.06 -13.51
C ARG A 520 -9.11 -19.28 -14.01
N MET A 521 -8.43 -19.15 -15.12
CA MET A 521 -7.53 -20.14 -15.64
C MET A 521 -6.13 -19.51 -15.73
N SER A 522 -5.12 -20.12 -15.13
CA SER A 522 -3.73 -19.67 -15.23
C SER A 522 -2.97 -20.58 -16.17
N LEU A 523 -2.37 -19.98 -17.20
CA LEU A 523 -1.49 -20.61 -18.18
C LEU A 523 -0.10 -20.02 -17.95
N ASP A 524 0.77 -20.78 -17.31
CA ASP A 524 2.08 -20.30 -16.88
C ASP A 524 3.17 -20.99 -17.65
N TYR A 525 4.17 -20.22 -18.09
CA TYR A 525 5.35 -20.68 -18.79
C TYR A 525 6.62 -20.16 -18.10
N LEU A 526 7.46 -21.09 -17.64
CA LEU A 526 8.74 -20.81 -17.02
C LEU A 526 9.88 -21.27 -17.93
N ARG A 527 10.89 -20.42 -18.11
CA ARG A 527 12.12 -20.75 -18.82
C ARG A 527 13.32 -20.24 -18.05
N MET A 528 14.32 -21.13 -17.83
CA MET A 528 15.57 -20.81 -17.14
C MET A 528 16.71 -21.69 -17.68
N PRO A 529 18.01 -21.32 -17.52
CA PRO A 529 19.13 -22.21 -17.81
C PRO A 529 19.08 -23.40 -16.84
N SER A 530 19.51 -24.57 -17.27
CA SER A 530 19.86 -25.67 -16.38
C SER A 530 21.33 -25.50 -15.99
N HIS A 531 21.65 -25.84 -14.75
CA HIS A 531 23.03 -25.94 -14.30
C HIS A 531 23.46 -27.39 -14.32
N ASP A 532 24.38 -27.73 -15.22
CA ASP A 532 24.99 -29.06 -15.28
C ASP A 532 26.46 -28.88 -14.92
N GLU A 533 26.83 -29.21 -13.70
CA GLU A 533 28.20 -29.01 -13.17
C GLU A 533 29.24 -29.92 -13.83
N ASP A 534 28.83 -31.04 -14.39
CA ASP A 534 29.72 -32.08 -14.94
C ASP A 534 29.96 -31.92 -16.45
N SER A 535 29.35 -30.99 -17.13
CA SER A 535 29.58 -30.84 -18.56
C SER A 535 30.55 -29.69 -18.86
N GLU A 536 31.80 -30.01 -19.15
CA GLU A 536 32.67 -29.23 -20.03
C GLU A 536 32.02 -28.99 -21.40
N ALA A 537 30.81 -29.53 -21.62
CA ALA A 537 30.04 -29.37 -22.86
C ALA A 537 29.41 -27.99 -22.95
N THR A 538 29.77 -27.29 -23.97
CA THR A 538 29.31 -25.97 -24.42
C THR A 538 27.79 -25.85 -24.69
N ALA A 539 26.99 -26.85 -24.44
CA ALA A 539 25.53 -26.82 -24.60
C ALA A 539 24.84 -26.38 -23.33
N LYS A 540 24.52 -25.08 -23.23
CA LYS A 540 23.61 -24.55 -22.19
C LYS A 540 22.24 -25.18 -22.36
N THR A 541 21.94 -26.22 -21.59
CA THR A 541 20.61 -26.80 -21.56
C THR A 541 19.64 -25.80 -20.91
N THR A 542 18.41 -25.78 -21.37
CA THR A 542 17.37 -24.86 -20.91
C THR A 542 16.22 -25.66 -20.32
N ILE A 543 15.81 -25.37 -19.11
CA ILE A 543 14.60 -25.89 -18.50
C ILE A 543 13.43 -25.03 -18.97
N SER A 544 12.44 -25.66 -19.60
CA SER A 544 11.20 -25.04 -20.03
C SER A 544 10.01 -25.82 -19.52
N ARG A 545 9.07 -25.17 -18.84
CA ARG A 545 7.90 -25.79 -18.23
C ARG A 545 6.65 -24.99 -18.50
N SER A 546 5.59 -25.68 -18.88
CA SER A 546 4.25 -25.12 -19.02
C SER A 546 3.34 -25.75 -17.97
N MET A 547 2.53 -24.93 -17.32
CA MET A 547 1.60 -25.35 -16.26
C MET A 547 0.26 -24.70 -16.48
N THR A 548 -0.81 -25.44 -16.19
CA THR A 548 -2.18 -24.97 -16.32
C THR A 548 -2.93 -25.23 -15.04
N PHE A 549 -3.60 -24.21 -14.50
CA PHE A 549 -4.39 -24.28 -13.29
C PHE A 549 -5.77 -23.71 -13.52
N PHE A 550 -6.78 -24.37 -12.96
CA PHE A 550 -8.16 -23.90 -12.91
C PHE A 550 -8.47 -23.45 -11.49
N GLU A 551 -9.00 -22.25 -11.36
CA GLU A 551 -9.29 -21.61 -10.08
C GLU A 551 -10.78 -21.23 -10.01
N PRO A 552 -11.67 -22.22 -9.74
CA PRO A 552 -13.09 -21.94 -9.53
C PRO A 552 -13.28 -21.20 -8.21
N ARG A 553 -14.18 -20.23 -8.22
CA ARG A 553 -14.55 -19.43 -7.04
C ARG A 553 -16.06 -19.22 -7.03
N LEU A 554 -16.60 -19.12 -5.83
CA LEU A 554 -18.02 -18.84 -5.61
C LEU A 554 -18.14 -17.82 -4.47
N SER A 555 -18.90 -16.78 -4.71
CA SER A 555 -19.32 -15.88 -3.65
C SER A 555 -20.84 -15.76 -3.62
N LEU A 556 -21.38 -15.72 -2.40
CA LEU A 556 -22.81 -15.60 -2.14
C LEU A 556 -23.03 -14.45 -1.15
N ARG A 557 -24.04 -13.65 -1.40
CA ARG A 557 -24.52 -12.64 -0.47
C ARG A 557 -26.03 -12.74 -0.34
N GLY A 558 -26.52 -12.77 0.89
CA GLY A 558 -27.94 -12.76 1.21
C GLY A 558 -28.29 -11.60 2.11
N VAL A 559 -29.21 -10.72 1.68
CA VAL A 559 -29.71 -9.60 2.47
C VAL A 559 -30.92 -10.07 3.27
N LEU A 560 -30.76 -10.26 4.58
CA LEU A 560 -31.83 -10.68 5.49
C LEU A 560 -32.75 -9.51 5.80
N ILE A 561 -32.16 -8.37 6.17
CA ILE A 561 -32.88 -7.12 6.41
C ILE A 561 -32.23 -6.04 5.54
N ARG A 562 -33.00 -5.43 4.63
CA ARG A 562 -32.51 -4.40 3.71
C ARG A 562 -31.81 -3.28 4.48
N ASP A 563 -30.62 -2.89 4.03
CA ASP A 563 -29.76 -1.84 4.60
C ASP A 563 -29.35 -2.06 6.06
N ARG A 564 -29.55 -3.27 6.62
CA ARG A 564 -29.24 -3.56 8.01
C ARG A 564 -28.50 -4.85 8.26
N TRP A 565 -28.86 -5.94 7.57
CA TRP A 565 -28.28 -7.25 7.89
C TRP A 565 -28.11 -8.07 6.64
N SER A 566 -26.86 -8.49 6.39
CA SER A 566 -26.51 -9.36 5.28
C SER A 566 -25.59 -10.50 5.74
N LEU A 567 -25.74 -11.65 5.10
CA LEU A 567 -24.84 -12.79 5.19
C LEU A 567 -23.95 -12.83 3.96
N LYS A 568 -22.74 -13.35 4.11
CA LYS A 568 -21.78 -13.50 3.03
C LYS A 568 -21.04 -14.83 3.15
N LEU A 569 -20.79 -15.48 2.01
CA LEU A 569 -20.01 -16.70 1.90
C LEU A 569 -19.09 -16.56 0.70
N GLY A 570 -17.84 -16.99 0.88
CA GLY A 570 -16.84 -17.04 -0.19
C GLY A 570 -16.08 -18.36 -0.13
N VAL A 571 -15.92 -19.01 -1.28
CA VAL A 571 -15.08 -20.19 -1.45
C VAL A 571 -14.27 -20.03 -2.73
N GLY A 572 -12.99 -20.40 -2.71
CA GLY A 572 -12.17 -20.31 -3.92
C GLY A 572 -10.89 -21.12 -3.83
N LEU A 573 -10.44 -21.58 -5.01
CA LEU A 573 -9.14 -22.20 -5.20
C LEU A 573 -8.15 -21.18 -5.77
N PHE A 574 -6.92 -21.17 -5.26
CA PHE A 574 -5.87 -20.23 -5.58
C PHE A 574 -4.55 -20.95 -5.77
N HIS A 575 -3.70 -20.41 -6.67
CA HIS A 575 -2.34 -20.92 -6.90
C HIS A 575 -1.33 -19.77 -6.79
N GLN A 576 -0.12 -20.13 -6.39
CA GLN A 576 1.02 -19.22 -6.28
C GLN A 576 2.29 -19.90 -6.76
N SER A 577 3.06 -19.22 -7.61
CA SER A 577 4.36 -19.69 -8.05
C SER A 577 5.35 -19.75 -6.89
N PRO A 578 6.31 -20.68 -6.88
CA PRO A 578 7.47 -20.61 -6.01
C PRO A 578 8.24 -19.32 -6.19
N GLN A 579 9.04 -18.93 -5.20
CA GLN A 579 9.91 -17.78 -5.31
C GLN A 579 11.09 -18.06 -6.25
N GLY A 580 11.66 -17.01 -6.85
CA GLY A 580 12.74 -17.18 -7.81
C GLY A 580 13.97 -17.91 -7.25
N ALA A 581 14.30 -17.70 -5.98
CA ALA A 581 15.41 -18.39 -5.31
C ALA A 581 15.13 -19.89 -5.12
N GLU A 582 13.90 -20.28 -4.80
CA GLU A 582 13.48 -21.68 -4.65
C GLU A 582 13.57 -22.46 -5.98
N LEU A 583 13.47 -21.74 -7.10
CA LEU A 583 13.57 -22.29 -8.46
C LEU A 583 15.02 -22.31 -9.00
N SER A 584 16.01 -21.84 -8.25
CA SER A 584 17.40 -21.85 -8.68
C SER A 584 17.85 -23.27 -9.03
N PRO A 585 18.48 -23.52 -10.18
CA PRO A 585 19.02 -24.84 -10.52
C PRO A 585 20.17 -25.29 -9.61
N ARG A 586 20.89 -24.34 -9.00
CA ARG A 586 22.04 -24.65 -8.14
C ARG A 586 21.67 -24.70 -6.65
N PHE A 587 20.84 -23.79 -6.21
CA PHE A 587 20.50 -23.58 -4.80
C PHE A 587 19.05 -23.84 -4.47
N GLY A 588 18.28 -24.31 -5.43
CA GLY A 588 16.84 -24.58 -5.32
C GLY A 588 16.44 -25.86 -6.03
N ASN A 589 15.18 -25.90 -6.43
CA ASN A 589 14.62 -26.99 -7.23
C ASN A 589 13.79 -26.39 -8.38
N PRO A 590 14.27 -26.42 -9.62
CA PRO A 590 13.57 -25.85 -10.76
C PRO A 590 12.31 -26.66 -11.16
N TYR A 591 12.07 -27.81 -10.55
CA TYR A 591 10.95 -28.69 -10.83
C TYR A 591 9.78 -28.54 -9.86
N LEU A 592 9.84 -27.58 -8.94
CA LEU A 592 8.76 -27.30 -8.01
C LEU A 592 7.46 -26.97 -8.74
N SER A 593 6.35 -27.51 -8.24
CA SER A 593 5.01 -27.14 -8.67
C SER A 593 4.57 -25.83 -8.00
N TRP A 594 3.49 -25.23 -8.52
CA TRP A 594 2.86 -24.09 -7.86
C TRP A 594 2.14 -24.56 -6.58
N GLN A 595 2.28 -23.78 -5.54
CA GLN A 595 1.58 -23.96 -4.29
C GLN A 595 0.09 -23.70 -4.49
N SER A 596 -0.78 -24.37 -3.76
CA SER A 596 -2.23 -24.21 -3.86
C SER A 596 -2.87 -23.92 -2.50
N GLY A 597 -3.99 -23.21 -2.52
CA GLY A 597 -4.77 -22.91 -1.32
C GLY A 597 -6.26 -22.84 -1.62
N THR A 598 -7.06 -23.51 -0.80
CA THR A 598 -8.51 -23.36 -0.82
C THR A 598 -8.95 -22.49 0.34
N HIS A 599 -9.66 -21.41 0.04
CA HIS A 599 -10.16 -20.48 1.04
C HIS A 599 -11.66 -20.66 1.23
N TYR A 600 -12.10 -20.65 2.49
CA TYR A 600 -13.49 -20.66 2.91
C TYR A 600 -13.72 -19.49 3.84
N VAL A 601 -14.74 -18.70 3.58
CA VAL A 601 -15.13 -17.55 4.40
C VAL A 601 -16.63 -17.54 4.57
N LEU A 602 -17.08 -17.34 5.80
CA LEU A 602 -18.48 -17.11 6.15
C LEU A 602 -18.55 -15.90 7.06
N GLY A 603 -19.42 -14.96 6.74
CA GLY A 603 -19.53 -13.74 7.54
C GLY A 603 -20.90 -13.11 7.51
N THR A 604 -21.04 -12.07 8.33
CA THR A 604 -22.25 -11.26 8.42
C THR A 604 -21.88 -9.79 8.66
N ASP A 605 -22.65 -8.91 8.03
CA ASP A 605 -22.58 -7.47 8.21
C ASP A 605 -23.89 -6.98 8.81
N ILE A 606 -23.81 -6.18 9.87
CA ILE A 606 -24.96 -5.62 10.60
C ILE A 606 -24.75 -4.11 10.72
N ASP A 607 -25.68 -3.35 10.15
CA ASP A 607 -25.73 -1.90 10.28
C ASP A 607 -26.84 -1.52 11.28
N LEU A 608 -26.46 -0.95 12.41
CA LEU A 608 -27.38 -0.54 13.48
C LEU A 608 -27.92 0.87 13.22
N ALA A 609 -29.07 1.19 13.79
CA ALA A 609 -29.75 2.47 13.61
C ALA A 609 -28.92 3.70 14.03
N SER A 610 -27.91 3.52 14.90
CA SER A 610 -26.94 4.54 15.32
C SER A 610 -25.86 4.84 14.26
N GLY A 611 -25.85 4.11 13.13
CA GLY A 611 -24.78 4.11 12.15
C GLY A 611 -23.59 3.19 12.52
N LEU A 612 -23.67 2.50 13.65
CA LEU A 612 -22.67 1.53 14.05
C LEU A 612 -22.70 0.33 13.08
N HIS A 613 -21.56 0.03 12.49
CA HIS A 613 -21.36 -1.11 11.61
C HIS A 613 -20.61 -2.22 12.34
N VAL A 614 -21.14 -3.42 12.29
CA VAL A 614 -20.55 -4.63 12.90
C VAL A 614 -20.37 -5.66 11.81
N GLU A 615 -19.14 -6.12 11.62
CA GLU A 615 -18.77 -7.21 10.71
C GLU A 615 -18.18 -8.35 11.55
N LEU A 616 -18.74 -9.53 11.37
CA LEU A 616 -18.24 -10.77 11.98
C LEU A 616 -18.00 -11.77 10.87
N GLN A 617 -16.82 -12.39 10.85
CA GLN A 617 -16.50 -13.44 9.87
C GLN A 617 -15.63 -14.53 10.46
N GLY A 618 -15.87 -15.78 10.00
CA GLY A 618 -15.00 -16.92 10.20
C GLY A 618 -14.33 -17.32 8.90
N PHE A 619 -13.11 -17.83 9.00
CA PHE A 619 -12.35 -18.26 7.83
C PHE A 619 -11.56 -19.53 8.07
N TYR A 620 -11.34 -20.28 6.99
CA TYR A 620 -10.48 -21.45 6.94
C TYR A 620 -9.71 -21.45 5.61
N LYS A 621 -8.39 -21.72 5.68
CA LYS A 621 -7.53 -21.94 4.52
C LYS A 621 -6.88 -23.32 4.63
N ASP A 622 -7.03 -24.12 3.58
CA ASP A 622 -6.29 -25.37 3.38
C ASP A 622 -5.19 -25.13 2.35
N LEU A 623 -3.94 -25.26 2.76
CA LEU A 623 -2.77 -24.96 1.94
C LEU A 623 -2.03 -26.25 1.63
N ARG A 624 -1.72 -26.47 0.36
CA ARG A 624 -1.10 -27.68 -0.14
C ARG A 624 0.04 -27.37 -1.09
N LEU A 625 0.91 -28.36 -1.29
CA LEU A 625 2.08 -28.23 -2.16
C LEU A 625 2.96 -27.03 -1.75
N LEU A 626 3.00 -26.72 -0.46
CA LEU A 626 3.86 -25.65 0.04
C LEU A 626 5.32 -26.06 -0.20
N VAL A 627 6.10 -25.08 -0.62
CA VAL A 627 7.53 -25.30 -0.78
C VAL A 627 8.16 -25.40 0.59
N VAL A 628 8.85 -26.49 0.84
CA VAL A 628 9.57 -26.81 2.08
C VAL A 628 10.98 -27.26 1.74
N GLU A 629 11.86 -27.18 2.72
CA GLU A 629 13.23 -27.66 2.60
C GLU A 629 13.25 -29.20 2.55
N ASP A 630 14.08 -29.73 1.68
CA ASP A 630 14.33 -31.16 1.51
C ASP A 630 15.83 -31.43 1.53
N ARG A 631 16.25 -32.49 2.22
CA ARG A 631 17.68 -32.82 2.38
C ARG A 631 18.32 -33.27 1.07
N GLU A 632 17.58 -33.90 0.18
CA GLU A 632 18.09 -34.45 -1.07
C GLU A 632 17.90 -33.49 -2.25
N LYS A 633 16.73 -32.82 -2.29
CA LYS A 633 16.30 -31.98 -3.42
C LYS A 633 16.46 -30.49 -3.15
N LEU A 634 17.00 -30.09 -2.01
CA LEU A 634 17.03 -28.73 -1.46
C LEU A 634 15.64 -28.19 -1.13
N TYR A 635 14.67 -28.34 -2.04
CA TYR A 635 13.27 -27.96 -1.84
C TYR A 635 12.33 -29.00 -2.46
N SER A 636 11.21 -29.24 -1.80
CA SER A 636 10.10 -30.08 -2.28
C SER A 636 8.75 -29.38 -2.11
N ASN A 637 7.69 -29.97 -2.70
CA ASN A 637 6.31 -29.51 -2.52
C ASN A 637 5.53 -30.35 -1.50
N ASP A 638 6.20 -30.93 -0.50
CA ASP A 638 5.59 -31.81 0.47
C ASP A 638 4.89 -31.08 1.62
N GLY A 639 5.09 -29.77 1.70
CA GLY A 639 4.56 -28.94 2.77
C GLY A 639 3.04 -28.78 2.72
N LEU A 640 2.45 -28.79 3.91
CA LEU A 640 1.02 -28.58 4.13
C LEU A 640 0.81 -27.46 5.15
N GLY A 641 -0.29 -26.73 4.98
CA GLY A 641 -0.64 -25.65 5.89
C GLY A 641 -2.14 -25.58 6.14
N ARG A 642 -2.51 -25.07 7.30
CA ARG A 642 -3.90 -24.72 7.61
C ARG A 642 -3.91 -23.42 8.41
N VAL A 643 -4.88 -22.60 8.10
CA VAL A 643 -5.13 -21.36 8.84
C VAL A 643 -6.61 -21.24 9.10
N TYR A 644 -7.00 -20.96 10.33
CA TYR A 644 -8.40 -20.82 10.70
C TYR A 644 -8.57 -19.79 11.81
N GLY A 645 -9.74 -19.14 11.82
CA GLY A 645 -9.99 -18.11 12.81
C GLY A 645 -11.30 -17.38 12.62
N GLY A 646 -11.48 -16.36 13.45
CA GLY A 646 -12.61 -15.45 13.41
C GLY A 646 -12.17 -14.01 13.59
N GLU A 647 -12.94 -13.11 13.01
CA GLU A 647 -12.71 -11.67 13.03
C GLU A 647 -13.96 -10.91 13.42
N LEU A 648 -13.76 -9.85 14.18
CA LEU A 648 -14.77 -8.89 14.53
C LEU A 648 -14.28 -7.48 14.19
N LEU A 649 -15.06 -6.74 13.41
CA LEU A 649 -14.88 -5.31 13.19
C LEU A 649 -16.12 -4.59 13.68
N VAL A 650 -15.95 -3.70 14.65
CA VAL A 650 -17.00 -2.78 15.09
C VAL A 650 -16.54 -1.38 14.72
N ARG A 651 -17.26 -0.71 13.83
CA ARG A 651 -16.90 0.62 13.32
C ARG A 651 -18.01 1.61 13.59
N GLN A 652 -17.65 2.71 14.23
CA GLN A 652 -18.51 3.87 14.45
C GLN A 652 -18.08 4.97 13.47
N PRO A 653 -18.88 5.27 12.43
CA PRO A 653 -18.72 6.49 11.65
C PRO A 653 -18.86 7.73 12.53
N LEU A 654 -18.45 8.87 12.02
CA LEU A 654 -18.49 10.11 12.79
C LEU A 654 -19.89 10.38 13.34
N TRP A 655 -20.01 10.32 14.66
CA TRP A 655 -21.24 10.58 15.40
C TRP A 655 -20.96 11.52 16.56
N ARG A 656 -21.57 12.69 16.59
CA ARG A 656 -21.35 13.72 17.63
C ARG A 656 -19.88 14.05 17.90
N GLY A 657 -19.05 14.05 16.88
CA GLY A 657 -17.61 14.30 16.99
C GLY A 657 -16.77 13.07 17.34
N LEU A 658 -17.37 11.93 17.63
CA LEU A 658 -16.70 10.67 17.88
C LEU A 658 -16.61 9.82 16.62
N TRP A 659 -15.42 9.31 16.31
CA TRP A 659 -15.16 8.34 15.27
C TRP A 659 -14.20 7.27 15.79
N GLY A 660 -14.37 6.04 15.37
CA GLY A 660 -13.43 4.99 15.75
C GLY A 660 -13.84 3.61 15.29
N PHE A 661 -12.99 2.64 15.57
CA PHE A 661 -13.28 1.23 15.35
C PHE A 661 -12.53 0.33 16.32
N LEU A 662 -13.06 -0.85 16.51
CA LEU A 662 -12.44 -1.98 17.21
C LEU A 662 -12.31 -3.11 16.19
N ALA A 663 -11.08 -3.56 15.97
CA ALA A 663 -10.75 -4.72 15.14
C ALA A 663 -10.13 -5.80 16.01
N TYR A 664 -10.71 -7.00 16.01
CA TYR A 664 -10.19 -8.13 16.75
C TYR A 664 -10.17 -9.37 15.89
N THR A 665 -9.06 -10.09 15.93
CA THR A 665 -8.88 -11.36 15.24
C THR A 665 -8.36 -12.39 16.23
N VAL A 666 -8.97 -13.56 16.21
CA VAL A 666 -8.43 -14.76 16.85
C VAL A 666 -8.19 -15.80 15.76
N SER A 667 -6.96 -16.27 15.63
CA SER A 667 -6.60 -17.19 14.55
C SER A 667 -5.47 -18.11 14.93
N ARG A 668 -5.36 -19.20 14.21
CA ARG A 668 -4.26 -20.14 14.32
C ARG A 668 -3.74 -20.50 12.95
N SER A 669 -2.43 -20.38 12.75
CA SER A 669 -1.71 -20.73 11.53
C SER A 669 -0.73 -21.85 11.84
N GLU A 670 -0.86 -22.97 11.15
CA GLU A 670 -0.06 -24.17 11.37
C GLU A 670 0.51 -24.69 10.04
N ARG A 671 1.68 -25.29 10.13
CA ARG A 671 2.41 -25.92 9.02
C ARG A 671 2.93 -27.28 9.43
N ARG A 672 3.16 -28.14 8.46
CA ARG A 672 3.99 -29.33 8.56
C ARG A 672 4.78 -29.48 7.26
N ASP A 673 6.04 -29.85 7.37
CA ASP A 673 6.94 -29.90 6.22
C ASP A 673 6.72 -31.19 5.41
N HIS A 674 6.30 -32.26 6.08
CA HIS A 674 5.90 -33.52 5.43
C HIS A 674 4.58 -34.04 5.98
N PRO A 675 3.83 -34.84 5.21
CA PRO A 675 2.53 -35.39 5.63
C PRO A 675 2.56 -36.24 6.90
N ASP A 676 3.68 -36.85 7.22
CA ASP A 676 3.91 -37.70 8.38
C ASP A 676 4.36 -36.92 9.63
N GLN A 677 4.73 -35.67 9.50
CA GLN A 677 5.16 -34.81 10.62
C GLN A 677 3.97 -34.22 11.38
N PRO A 678 4.14 -33.91 12.67
CA PRO A 678 3.11 -33.25 13.46
C PRO A 678 2.92 -31.80 12.98
N TRP A 679 1.71 -31.26 13.21
CA TRP A 679 1.42 -29.85 12.99
C TRP A 679 2.21 -29.01 14.01
N ARG A 680 2.88 -27.96 13.52
CA ARG A 680 3.56 -26.95 14.32
C ARG A 680 3.01 -25.56 14.03
N LEU A 681 3.15 -24.64 14.96
CA LEU A 681 2.81 -23.25 14.71
C LEU A 681 3.65 -22.70 13.57
N PHE A 682 3.00 -21.91 12.74
CA PHE A 682 3.71 -21.17 11.73
C PHE A 682 4.33 -19.91 12.35
N ARG A 683 5.49 -19.51 11.89
CA ARG A 683 6.23 -18.38 12.40
C ARG A 683 5.46 -17.05 12.42
N PHE A 684 4.52 -16.86 11.49
CA PHE A 684 3.66 -15.67 11.45
C PHE A 684 2.32 -15.89 12.16
N ASP A 685 2.19 -16.92 12.97
CA ASP A 685 1.02 -17.10 13.81
C ASP A 685 0.99 -16.04 14.90
N GLN A 686 -0.05 -15.22 14.89
CA GLN A 686 -0.38 -14.27 15.94
C GLN A 686 -1.80 -14.57 16.38
N THR A 687 -1.92 -15.36 17.44
CA THR A 687 -3.22 -15.92 17.86
C THR A 687 -4.24 -14.84 18.15
N HIS A 688 -3.85 -13.75 18.79
CA HIS A 688 -4.72 -12.63 19.11
C HIS A 688 -4.16 -11.34 18.54
N ILE A 689 -4.97 -10.64 17.75
CA ILE A 689 -4.65 -9.32 17.21
C ILE A 689 -5.81 -8.40 17.57
N LEU A 690 -5.56 -7.40 18.40
CA LEU A 690 -6.53 -6.39 18.80
C LEU A 690 -6.01 -5.01 18.39
N THR A 691 -6.85 -4.24 17.71
CA THR A 691 -6.61 -2.82 17.42
C THR A 691 -7.86 -2.02 17.79
N ALA A 692 -7.70 -1.04 18.63
CA ALA A 692 -8.75 -0.10 19.00
C ALA A 692 -8.31 1.32 18.62
N VAL A 693 -9.12 2.01 17.83
CA VAL A 693 -8.91 3.39 17.40
C VAL A 693 -10.08 4.22 17.85
N LEU A 694 -9.80 5.32 18.53
CA LEU A 694 -10.80 6.28 18.96
C LEU A 694 -10.30 7.69 18.65
N THR A 695 -11.10 8.50 17.98
CA THR A 695 -10.80 9.88 17.64
C THR A 695 -11.99 10.75 18.02
N TYR A 696 -11.72 11.85 18.68
CA TYR A 696 -12.73 12.80 19.12
C TYR A 696 -12.39 14.23 18.69
N VAL A 697 -13.41 14.94 18.24
CA VAL A 697 -13.31 16.34 17.89
C VAL A 697 -13.60 17.20 19.09
N LEU A 698 -12.57 17.83 19.58
CA LEU A 698 -12.60 18.75 20.70
C LEU A 698 -13.10 20.14 20.28
N PRO A 699 -13.50 21.00 21.24
CA PRO A 699 -13.74 22.41 20.97
C PRO A 699 -12.56 23.08 20.26
N TRP A 700 -12.82 24.20 19.61
CA TRP A 700 -11.85 24.97 18.81
C TRP A 700 -11.27 24.23 17.59
N GLY A 701 -11.88 23.11 17.17
CA GLY A 701 -11.44 22.34 16.01
C GLY A 701 -10.11 21.62 16.22
N LEU A 702 -9.77 21.31 17.45
CA LEU A 702 -8.76 20.31 17.79
C LEU A 702 -9.32 18.91 17.57
N VAL A 703 -8.50 17.99 17.14
CA VAL A 703 -8.84 16.58 17.00
C VAL A 703 -7.83 15.76 17.76
N ALA A 704 -8.30 14.98 18.71
CA ALA A 704 -7.45 14.07 19.47
C ALA A 704 -7.84 12.64 19.16
N GLY A 705 -6.85 11.80 18.91
CA GLY A 705 -7.04 10.39 18.63
C GLY A 705 -6.06 9.53 19.41
N VAL A 706 -6.52 8.35 19.77
CA VAL A 706 -5.71 7.30 20.42
C VAL A 706 -5.84 6.01 19.63
N ARG A 707 -4.75 5.25 19.57
CA ARG A 707 -4.73 3.89 19.06
C ARG A 707 -4.05 2.97 20.06
N PHE A 708 -4.74 1.93 20.43
CA PHE A 708 -4.16 0.83 21.19
C PHE A 708 -4.07 -0.40 20.31
N ARG A 709 -2.93 -1.07 20.33
CA ARG A 709 -2.70 -2.33 19.63
C ARG A 709 -2.09 -3.35 20.57
N TYR A 710 -2.65 -4.57 20.54
CA TYR A 710 -2.13 -5.75 21.22
C TYR A 710 -2.00 -6.89 20.22
N VAL A 711 -0.88 -7.61 20.25
CA VAL A 711 -0.61 -8.75 19.36
C VAL A 711 0.14 -9.81 20.13
N THR A 712 -0.31 -11.04 20.06
CA THR A 712 0.42 -12.20 20.62
C THR A 712 1.78 -12.33 19.92
N GLY A 713 2.84 -12.59 20.67
CA GLY A 713 4.19 -12.73 20.16
C GLY A 713 4.31 -13.84 19.10
N ASN A 714 5.15 -13.62 18.11
CA ASN A 714 5.42 -14.60 17.05
C ASN A 714 6.07 -15.87 17.63
N PRO A 715 5.74 -17.07 17.10
CA PRO A 715 6.48 -18.26 17.38
C PRO A 715 7.94 -18.17 16.93
N THR A 716 8.85 -18.67 17.74
CA THR A 716 10.28 -18.72 17.45
C THR A 716 10.89 -20.02 17.92
N THR A 717 12.01 -20.42 17.33
CA THR A 717 12.76 -21.61 17.73
C THR A 717 13.73 -21.21 18.86
N PRO A 718 13.63 -21.82 20.05
CA PRO A 718 14.57 -21.51 21.12
C PRO A 718 15.92 -22.14 20.83
N VAL A 719 16.96 -21.55 21.34
CA VAL A 719 18.28 -22.22 21.49
C VAL A 719 18.30 -22.89 22.86
N VAL A 720 18.47 -24.22 22.90
CA VAL A 720 18.36 -25.03 24.12
C VAL A 720 19.70 -25.42 24.71
N GLY A 721 20.78 -25.12 24.01
CA GLY A 721 22.11 -25.40 24.41
C GLY A 721 23.13 -24.73 23.47
N ALA A 722 24.41 -24.86 23.75
CA ALA A 722 25.44 -24.41 22.83
C ALA A 722 26.64 -25.39 22.88
N VAL A 723 27.27 -25.56 21.72
CA VAL A 723 28.55 -26.29 21.59
C VAL A 723 29.65 -25.26 21.33
N ARG A 724 30.75 -25.35 22.06
CA ARG A 724 31.91 -24.51 21.78
C ARG A 724 32.65 -25.05 20.57
N SER A 725 32.72 -24.28 19.53
CA SER A 725 33.57 -24.58 18.38
C SER A 725 35.04 -24.49 18.80
N ALA A 726 35.77 -25.57 18.62
CA ALA A 726 37.21 -25.60 18.92
C ALA A 726 38.03 -24.77 17.92
N TRP A 727 37.43 -24.45 16.76
CA TRP A 727 38.10 -23.79 15.65
C TRP A 727 38.15 -22.27 15.81
N ASP A 728 36.99 -21.64 16.01
CA ASP A 728 36.83 -20.18 16.11
C ASP A 728 36.59 -19.70 17.53
N GLN A 729 36.51 -20.62 18.48
CA GLN A 729 36.25 -20.39 19.91
C GLN A 729 34.87 -19.76 20.19
N ASN A 730 33.98 -19.73 19.20
CA ASN A 730 32.62 -19.28 19.34
C ASN A 730 31.68 -20.39 19.83
N TYR A 731 30.52 -20.04 20.32
CA TYR A 731 29.47 -20.97 20.68
C TYR A 731 28.46 -21.09 19.54
N GLU A 732 28.25 -22.29 19.06
CA GLU A 732 27.16 -22.63 18.14
C GLU A 732 25.94 -23.05 18.94
N GLY A 733 24.81 -22.39 18.70
CA GLY A 733 23.59 -22.69 19.41
C GLY A 733 22.93 -23.98 18.94
N ILE A 734 22.50 -24.82 19.88
CA ILE A 734 21.71 -26.00 19.60
C ILE A 734 20.24 -25.56 19.55
N SER A 735 19.64 -25.59 18.37
CA SER A 735 18.23 -25.28 18.20
C SER A 735 17.31 -26.30 18.86
N GLY A 736 16.32 -25.82 19.57
CA GLY A 736 15.25 -26.65 20.12
C GLY A 736 14.18 -27.00 19.05
N ALA A 737 13.01 -27.39 19.50
CA ALA A 737 11.89 -27.69 18.59
C ALA A 737 11.45 -26.42 17.83
N THR A 738 11.28 -26.55 16.52
CA THR A 738 10.93 -25.44 15.63
C THR A 738 9.65 -24.73 16.06
N HIS A 739 9.72 -23.40 16.26
CA HIS A 739 8.60 -22.52 16.63
C HIS A 739 7.86 -22.96 17.91
N SER A 740 8.58 -23.55 18.86
CA SER A 740 7.99 -24.11 20.10
C SER A 740 7.78 -23.08 21.21
N VAL A 741 8.40 -21.91 21.11
CA VAL A 741 8.22 -20.79 22.06
C VAL A 741 7.69 -19.56 21.34
N ARG A 742 7.19 -18.58 22.10
CA ARG A 742 6.75 -17.31 21.55
C ARG A 742 7.62 -16.16 22.08
N LEU A 743 7.81 -15.16 21.22
CA LEU A 743 8.26 -13.85 21.67
C LEU A 743 7.27 -13.27 22.68
N PRO A 744 7.70 -12.37 23.56
CA PRO A 744 6.81 -11.60 24.42
C PRO A 744 5.75 -10.86 23.60
N ASP A 745 4.54 -10.77 24.16
CA ASP A 745 3.43 -10.08 23.49
C ASP A 745 3.76 -8.61 23.24
N PHE A 746 3.39 -8.18 22.04
CA PHE A 746 3.49 -6.78 21.62
C PHE A 746 2.27 -5.99 22.07
N HIS A 747 2.47 -4.83 22.69
CA HIS A 747 1.41 -3.84 22.80
C HIS A 747 1.94 -2.42 22.78
N GLN A 748 1.14 -1.51 22.26
CA GLN A 748 1.52 -0.13 22.02
C GLN A 748 0.30 0.78 22.10
N LEU A 749 0.48 1.94 22.72
CA LEU A 749 -0.48 3.04 22.71
C LEU A 749 0.12 4.22 21.95
N ASP A 750 -0.65 4.77 21.01
CA ASP A 750 -0.27 5.95 20.24
C ASP A 750 -1.27 7.06 20.47
N LEU A 751 -0.77 8.28 20.48
CA LEU A 751 -1.54 9.50 20.63
C LEU A 751 -1.34 10.39 19.39
N ARG A 752 -2.40 11.04 18.94
CA ARG A 752 -2.34 12.03 17.89
C ARG A 752 -3.24 13.22 18.20
N ILE A 753 -2.72 14.41 17.94
CA ILE A 753 -3.46 15.67 18.07
C ILE A 753 -3.28 16.46 16.78
N ASP A 754 -4.37 16.87 16.17
CA ASP A 754 -4.39 17.66 14.94
C ASP A 754 -5.09 19.00 15.18
N LYS A 755 -4.56 20.04 14.54
CA LYS A 755 -5.20 21.35 14.43
C LYS A 755 -5.13 21.84 13.00
N THR A 756 -6.27 22.23 12.45
CA THR A 756 -6.35 22.82 11.11
C THR A 756 -6.82 24.26 11.19
N PHE A 757 -6.07 25.13 10.55
CA PHE A 757 -6.38 26.55 10.37
C PHE A 757 -6.86 26.77 8.94
N LEU A 758 -8.08 27.29 8.80
CA LEU A 758 -8.69 27.61 7.51
C LEU A 758 -8.48 29.09 7.22
N LEU A 759 -7.67 29.40 6.23
CA LEU A 759 -7.45 30.75 5.73
C LEU A 759 -8.23 30.94 4.41
N LYS A 760 -8.39 32.17 3.94
CA LYS A 760 -9.24 32.43 2.76
C LYS A 760 -8.82 31.59 1.54
N ARG A 761 -7.53 31.41 1.30
CA ARG A 761 -6.99 30.78 0.08
C ARG A 761 -6.21 29.50 0.32
N PHE A 762 -5.88 29.18 1.57
CA PHE A 762 -5.09 28.01 1.91
C PHE A 762 -5.47 27.47 3.28
N ARG A 763 -5.06 26.26 3.53
CA ARG A 763 -5.26 25.54 4.79
C ARG A 763 -3.89 25.16 5.36
N ILE A 764 -3.70 25.39 6.65
CA ILE A 764 -2.52 24.98 7.40
C ILE A 764 -2.95 23.95 8.43
N GLY A 765 -2.38 22.76 8.39
CA GLY A 765 -2.57 21.71 9.37
C GLY A 765 -1.30 21.54 10.20
N LEU A 766 -1.45 21.46 11.50
CA LEU A 766 -0.42 21.06 12.45
C LEU A 766 -0.84 19.75 13.09
N TYR A 767 0.09 18.81 13.26
CA TYR A 767 -0.17 17.60 13.99
C TYR A 767 1.03 17.20 14.84
N LEU A 768 0.72 16.63 15.99
CA LEU A 768 1.67 15.94 16.87
C LEU A 768 1.19 14.50 17.00
N GLU A 769 2.04 13.55 16.64
CA GLU A 769 1.80 12.13 16.82
C GLU A 769 2.90 11.55 17.71
N ILE A 770 2.53 10.79 18.72
CA ILE A 770 3.46 10.10 19.62
C ILE A 770 3.17 8.61 19.53
N GLN A 771 4.10 7.86 18.98
CA GLN A 771 4.03 6.41 18.96
C GLN A 771 4.69 5.83 20.22
N ASN A 772 4.16 4.71 20.69
CA ASN A 772 4.64 4.02 21.90
C ASN A 772 4.68 4.96 23.13
N LEU A 773 3.56 5.60 23.40
CA LEU A 773 3.43 6.67 24.41
C LEU A 773 4.00 6.31 25.80
N TYR A 774 3.88 5.06 26.22
CA TYR A 774 4.42 4.57 27.51
C TYR A 774 5.79 3.88 27.37
N ASN A 775 6.46 4.05 26.23
CA ASN A 775 7.85 3.62 26.00
C ASN A 775 8.11 2.14 26.30
N ARG A 776 7.18 1.25 25.91
CA ARG A 776 7.36 -0.18 26.11
C ARG A 776 8.50 -0.71 25.25
N LYS A 777 9.37 -1.50 25.85
CA LYS A 777 10.41 -2.27 25.18
C LYS A 777 9.79 -3.54 24.56
N ASN A 778 9.18 -3.41 23.37
CA ASN A 778 8.62 -4.53 22.64
C ASN A 778 9.74 -5.37 22.04
N ALA A 779 9.77 -6.67 22.35
CA ALA A 779 10.74 -7.58 21.77
C ALA A 779 10.42 -7.86 20.29
N GLU A 780 11.40 -7.74 19.43
CA GLU A 780 11.31 -8.00 17.99
C GLU A 780 11.96 -9.34 17.61
N SER A 781 13.03 -9.71 18.27
CA SER A 781 13.74 -10.96 18.11
C SER A 781 14.46 -11.34 19.40
N LEU A 782 14.84 -12.63 19.51
CA LEU A 782 15.79 -13.10 20.50
C LEU A 782 17.16 -13.18 19.85
N ILE A 783 18.19 -12.80 20.58
CA ILE A 783 19.59 -12.92 20.19
C ILE A 783 20.31 -13.78 21.23
N TYR A 784 21.17 -14.63 20.77
CA TYR A 784 22.01 -15.47 21.62
C TYR A 784 23.49 -15.11 21.41
N GLY A 785 24.18 -14.68 22.44
CA GLY A 785 25.54 -14.16 22.34
C GLY A 785 26.58 -15.24 22.06
N GLY A 786 27.50 -15.00 21.09
CA GLY A 786 28.48 -15.98 20.61
C GLY A 786 29.71 -16.24 21.50
N ARG A 787 30.17 -15.30 22.36
CA ARG A 787 31.38 -15.46 23.16
C ARG A 787 31.18 -15.70 24.65
N GLN A 788 30.08 -15.29 25.19
CA GLN A 788 29.70 -15.58 26.57
C GLN A 788 28.58 -16.61 26.57
N LEU A 789 28.79 -17.64 27.37
CA LEU A 789 27.80 -18.67 27.58
C LEU A 789 26.39 -18.11 27.56
N TYR A 790 25.69 -18.35 26.42
CA TYR A 790 24.29 -18.49 26.38
C TYR A 790 23.48 -17.42 27.16
N GLN A 791 23.62 -16.18 26.79
CA GLN A 791 22.74 -15.14 27.26
C GLN A 791 21.68 -14.81 26.21
N GLU A 792 20.42 -15.07 26.53
CA GLU A 792 19.31 -14.58 25.74
C GLU A 792 19.28 -13.05 25.81
N GLY A 793 19.55 -12.40 24.69
CA GLY A 793 19.31 -10.99 24.45
C GLY A 793 17.99 -10.76 23.73
N ARG A 794 17.48 -9.53 23.76
CA ARG A 794 16.29 -9.15 23.02
C ARG A 794 16.60 -7.94 22.15
N VAL A 795 16.32 -8.04 20.86
CA VAL A 795 16.24 -6.85 20.02
C VAL A 795 14.94 -6.14 20.34
N VAL A 796 15.02 -4.87 20.65
CA VAL A 796 13.88 -4.05 21.05
C VAL A 796 13.46 -3.17 19.90
N GLY A 797 12.16 -3.09 19.65
CA GLY A 797 11.55 -2.21 18.66
C GLY A 797 11.69 -0.73 19.03
N LEU A 798 11.10 0.13 18.22
CA LEU A 798 11.19 1.58 18.38
C LEU A 798 10.71 2.02 19.77
N PRO A 799 11.49 2.86 20.49
CA PRO A 799 11.07 3.49 21.75
C PRO A 799 9.92 4.48 21.50
N ILE A 800 9.62 5.32 22.50
CA ILE A 800 8.72 6.45 22.30
C ILE A 800 9.23 7.32 21.13
N PHE A 801 8.37 7.54 20.14
CA PHE A 801 8.72 8.27 18.93
C PHE A 801 7.73 9.40 18.66
N PRO A 802 8.07 10.65 18.99
CA PRO A 802 7.26 11.80 18.63
C PRO A 802 7.50 12.20 17.18
N ASN A 803 6.44 12.56 16.47
CA ASN A 803 6.48 13.11 15.12
C ASN A 803 5.62 14.38 15.05
N LEU A 804 6.26 15.52 14.86
CA LEU A 804 5.62 16.82 14.65
C LEU A 804 5.60 17.12 13.16
N GLY A 805 4.44 17.51 12.65
CA GLY A 805 4.33 17.81 11.23
C GLY A 805 3.46 19.01 10.91
N LEU A 806 3.79 19.62 9.79
CA LEU A 806 3.13 20.78 9.18
C LEU A 806 2.61 20.37 7.81
N ARG A 807 1.36 20.70 7.54
CA ARG A 807 0.74 20.52 6.23
C ARG A 807 0.25 21.86 5.70
N PHE A 808 0.52 22.11 4.44
CA PHE A 808 0.04 23.27 3.70
C PHE A 808 -0.74 22.79 2.48
N ASP A 809 -1.97 23.30 2.27
CA ASP A 809 -2.82 23.01 1.10
C ASP A 809 -3.30 24.33 0.49
N TYR A 810 -3.12 24.46 -0.87
CA TYR A 810 -3.50 25.62 -1.67
C TYR A 810 -4.51 25.27 -2.74
#